data_73a0482330f1bb30dc79023577431bb3
#
_entry.id   73a0482330f1bb30dc79023577431bb3
#
_cell.length_a   1.000
_cell.length_b   1.000
_cell.length_c   1.000
_cell.angle_alpha   90.00
_cell.angle_beta   90.00
_cell.angle_gamma   90.00
#
_symmetry.space_group_name_H-M   'P 1'
#
loop_
_entity.id
_entity.type
_entity.pdbx_description
1 polymer ?
#
loop_
_entity_poly.entity_id
_entity_poly.type
_entity_poly.pdbx_seq_one_letter_code
_entity_poly.pdbx_strand_id
1 'polypeptide(L)'
;MPGKRSPLSKMRNFVGPRLVRCRAARGLALAGLVAVTTPAAVAGAAQAAGGAAQAAGAGAPFTVDDLVRLERITDPQLSPDGRQLAFVQRQTDMDANKGRTSLWLLDLAPRSAAPRRLTGGKASDSSPRWSPDGRALYFISTRSGSGQVWRIATTGGEALQVTDYPLDVGSLKVSPRGDLLALSMEVFPDCPTLGCTRERLDARAKDKAGARIYERVFVRHWDTWSNGTRSHLFTQPLAPGGGAGGAPVDLSRGFDADIPDKPFGDDEAFAFSPDGRTLVFSARIAGRTEPWSTNFDLFEVPVEGGAAAVNLTVANPAADTQPVFLANGDLAWLAQERPGYESDRFHIMLKDARSGSARSLTGGWDRTVHQLGATPDGKALLATVDELGQGALYRVDPKTAVPVRLVASGTVEAFSAGRERVVYALASLAGPVDLYSVALRGGRAERLTDANRERLAARRMSEFEQFTFRGWNDETVYGYVVKPYGFEPAKRYPIAFVVHGGPQVGFGNLWTYRWNAQTFAGAGYAVAMIDFHGTPGYGQAFTDSIRGDWGGKPLVDLQKGLAAAIEKYPWLDGERACALGASYGGFMMNWIEGNWPERFRCIVNHDGVFDQRMMYYATEELWFPEWEFGGPEYSHPQGYEAANPVNFVTRWRTPMLVIHGEQDFRIPYSQGIAAFTALQRRGIESLLVVFPDENHWVLKPADSVLWYHTVLDWVDEHLKKSPAAAEHSGAP
;
A
#
# COMPACT_ATOMS: atom_id res chain seq x y z
N MET A 1 33.66 -35.49 41.26
CA MET A 1 35.05 -35.97 41.21
C MET A 1 35.23 -36.89 40.05
N PRO A 2 36.38 -36.90 39.37
CA PRO A 2 37.18 -35.82 38.73
C PRO A 2 37.17 -36.01 37.19
N GLY A 3 37.48 -35.11 36.32
CA GLY A 3 38.56 -34.19 36.19
C GLY A 3 39.45 -34.47 34.98
N LYS A 4 39.84 -33.45 34.29
CA LYS A 4 41.08 -33.17 33.53
C LYS A 4 40.80 -32.69 32.10
N ARG A 5 40.93 -31.38 31.86
CA ARG A 5 42.14 -30.57 31.52
C ARG A 5 42.56 -30.71 30.06
N SER A 6 42.50 -29.55 29.45
CA SER A 6 43.18 -29.03 28.24
C SER A 6 44.71 -29.32 28.23
N PRO A 7 45.39 -29.22 27.06
CA PRO A 7 46.26 -28.06 26.95
C PRO A 7 46.33 -27.36 25.57
N LEU A 8 46.62 -26.09 25.73
CA LEU A 8 47.20 -25.06 24.86
C LEU A 8 48.55 -25.44 24.17
N SER A 9 48.81 -24.77 23.06
CA SER A 9 50.08 -24.12 22.63
C SER A 9 50.45 -24.55 21.20
N LYS A 10 50.99 -23.74 20.30
CA LYS A 10 51.79 -22.51 20.25
C LYS A 10 51.84 -22.01 18.79
N MET A 11 51.74 -20.74 18.54
CA MET A 11 52.72 -19.79 17.96
C MET A 11 53.50 -20.27 16.71
N ARG A 12 53.61 -19.55 15.63
CA ARG A 12 54.28 -18.25 15.36
C ARG A 12 54.33 -17.93 13.85
N ASN A 13 54.03 -16.72 13.48
CA ASN A 13 54.81 -15.66 12.83
C ASN A 13 55.25 -15.71 11.35
N PHE A 14 55.06 -14.52 10.76
CA PHE A 14 55.90 -13.76 9.78
C PHE A 14 55.54 -14.02 8.29
N VAL A 15 55.31 -13.02 7.43
CA VAL A 15 56.01 -11.81 6.99
C VAL A 15 55.14 -11.11 5.95
N GLY A 16 55.11 -9.81 5.99
CA GLY A 16 54.39 -8.92 5.04
C GLY A 16 55.24 -8.61 3.78
N PRO A 17 55.08 -7.46 3.14
CA PRO A 17 54.50 -7.34 1.83
C PRO A 17 55.49 -7.15 0.67
N ARG A 18 55.07 -7.41 -0.58
CA ARG A 18 55.81 -6.92 -1.76
C ARG A 18 54.90 -6.17 -2.73
N LEU A 19 55.12 -4.87 -2.77
CA LEU A 19 54.83 -4.00 -3.89
C LEU A 19 55.55 -4.47 -5.16
N VAL A 20 54.82 -4.59 -6.27
CA VAL A 20 55.43 -4.60 -7.59
C VAL A 20 54.79 -3.49 -8.42
N ARG A 21 55.62 -2.48 -8.68
CA ARG A 21 55.38 -1.48 -9.71
C ARG A 21 55.76 -2.08 -11.07
N CYS A 22 54.95 -1.91 -12.10
CA CYS A 22 55.37 -1.95 -13.51
C CYS A 22 54.57 -0.93 -14.32
N ARG A 23 55.22 -0.03 -14.73
CA ARG A 23 55.66 0.77 -15.88
C ARG A 23 54.62 0.90 -17.01
N ALA A 24 54.38 2.14 -17.31
CA ALA A 24 53.73 2.66 -18.48
C ALA A 24 54.45 2.25 -19.79
N ALA A 25 53.64 1.90 -20.81
CA ALA A 25 54.11 1.93 -22.21
C ALA A 25 53.12 2.84 -22.99
N ARG A 26 53.72 3.85 -23.61
CA ARG A 26 53.11 4.76 -24.57
C ARG A 26 52.97 4.01 -25.92
N GLY A 27 51.82 4.15 -26.59
CA GLY A 27 51.61 3.68 -27.94
C GLY A 27 50.56 4.51 -28.68
N LEU A 28 51.05 5.32 -29.53
CA LEU A 28 50.51 6.06 -30.69
C LEU A 28 49.01 6.10 -30.98
N ALA A 29 48.61 7.35 -31.21
CA ALA A 29 47.34 7.78 -31.79
C ALA A 29 47.19 7.33 -33.24
N LEU A 30 46.00 6.84 -33.60
CA LEU A 30 45.44 6.95 -34.94
C LEU A 30 44.08 7.64 -34.86
N ALA A 31 44.03 8.81 -35.47
CA ALA A 31 42.81 9.60 -35.61
C ALA A 31 41.87 8.92 -36.63
N GLY A 32 40.77 8.40 -36.20
CA GLY A 32 39.63 8.02 -37.03
C GLY A 32 38.50 9.02 -36.76
N LEU A 33 38.25 9.90 -37.74
CA LEU A 33 37.07 10.77 -37.75
C LEU A 33 35.82 9.86 -37.86
N VAL A 34 35.10 9.72 -36.76
CA VAL A 34 33.70 9.24 -36.80
C VAL A 34 32.81 10.46 -36.57
N ALA A 35 32.07 10.79 -37.62
CA ALA A 35 31.04 11.81 -37.59
C ALA A 35 29.99 11.43 -36.52
N VAL A 36 29.98 12.16 -35.43
CA VAL A 36 28.93 12.08 -34.42
C VAL A 36 27.75 12.87 -34.99
N THR A 37 26.77 12.17 -35.53
CA THR A 37 25.43 12.70 -35.76
C THR A 37 24.75 12.81 -34.38
N THR A 38 24.65 14.01 -33.88
CA THR A 38 23.77 14.34 -32.75
C THR A 38 22.34 13.98 -33.11
N PRO A 39 21.62 13.17 -32.31
CA PRO A 39 20.18 13.10 -32.45
C PRO A 39 19.60 14.44 -32.01
N ALA A 40 18.89 15.08 -32.94
CA ALA A 40 18.07 16.24 -32.67
C ALA A 40 17.15 15.94 -31.46
N ALA A 41 17.23 16.75 -30.43
CA ALA A 41 16.28 16.78 -29.35
C ALA A 41 14.89 17.05 -29.97
N VAL A 42 14.08 16.02 -30.04
CA VAL A 42 12.64 16.16 -30.23
C VAL A 42 12.13 16.69 -28.87
N ALA A 43 12.05 18.00 -28.79
CA ALA A 43 11.23 18.66 -27.77
C ALA A 43 9.77 18.26 -28.06
N GLY A 44 9.37 17.13 -27.51
CA GLY A 44 7.99 16.75 -27.41
C GLY A 44 7.30 17.76 -26.52
N ALA A 45 6.52 18.64 -27.15
CA ALA A 45 5.59 19.51 -26.47
C ALA A 45 4.74 18.61 -25.54
N ALA A 46 4.95 18.74 -24.24
CA ALA A 46 4.00 18.34 -23.24
C ALA A 46 2.74 19.19 -23.50
N GLN A 47 1.84 18.70 -24.33
CA GLN A 47 0.48 19.18 -24.33
C GLN A 47 -0.10 18.84 -22.98
N ALA A 48 -0.07 19.84 -22.09
CA ALA A 48 -0.97 19.88 -20.97
C ALA A 48 -2.35 19.53 -21.52
N ALA A 49 -2.90 18.43 -21.09
CA ALA A 49 -4.33 18.18 -21.14
C ALA A 49 -4.93 19.27 -20.25
N GLY A 50 -5.20 20.41 -20.87
CA GLY A 50 -5.94 21.50 -20.28
C GLY A 50 -7.30 20.93 -19.91
N GLY A 51 -7.46 20.59 -18.64
CA GLY A 51 -8.77 20.58 -18.04
C GLY A 51 -9.36 21.96 -18.35
N ALA A 52 -10.47 21.97 -19.06
CA ALA A 52 -11.22 23.18 -19.33
C ALA A 52 -11.26 23.97 -18.01
N ALA A 53 -10.73 25.17 -18.02
CA ALA A 53 -10.85 26.12 -16.93
C ALA A 53 -12.36 26.28 -16.70
N GLN A 54 -12.91 25.56 -15.75
CA GLN A 54 -14.24 25.79 -15.25
C GLN A 54 -14.20 27.21 -14.69
N ALA A 55 -14.98 28.09 -15.30
CA ALA A 55 -15.17 29.44 -14.82
C ALA A 55 -15.33 29.41 -13.30
N ALA A 56 -14.73 30.37 -12.61
CA ALA A 56 -14.76 30.53 -11.17
C ALA A 56 -16.20 30.62 -10.64
N GLY A 57 -16.87 29.48 -10.58
CA GLY A 57 -18.20 29.30 -10.00
C GLY A 57 -18.04 29.11 -8.49
N ALA A 58 -18.96 29.70 -7.74
CA ALA A 58 -19.04 29.74 -6.29
C ALA A 58 -19.36 28.35 -5.68
N GLY A 59 -18.47 27.36 -5.79
CA GLY A 59 -18.57 26.10 -5.04
C GLY A 59 -18.04 26.32 -3.61
N ALA A 60 -18.64 25.63 -2.63
CA ALA A 60 -18.17 25.65 -1.25
C ALA A 60 -16.82 24.89 -1.10
N PRO A 61 -16.06 25.09 -0.01
CA PRO A 61 -14.85 24.32 0.25
C PRO A 61 -15.15 22.83 0.40
N PHE A 62 -14.20 21.99 0.03
CA PHE A 62 -14.27 20.56 0.33
C PHE A 62 -13.94 20.32 1.81
N THR A 63 -14.77 19.55 2.49
CA THR A 63 -14.72 19.36 3.94
C THR A 63 -14.50 17.90 4.34
N VAL A 64 -14.24 17.67 5.62
CA VAL A 64 -14.17 16.33 6.22
C VAL A 64 -15.48 15.56 6.05
N ASP A 65 -16.62 16.24 6.26
CA ASP A 65 -17.95 15.62 6.06
C ASP A 65 -18.17 15.17 4.61
N ASP A 66 -17.65 15.93 3.66
CA ASP A 66 -17.65 15.49 2.26
C ASP A 66 -16.80 14.27 2.06
N LEU A 67 -15.56 14.27 2.58
CA LEU A 67 -14.59 13.19 2.42
C LEU A 67 -15.14 11.85 2.93
N VAL A 68 -15.67 11.82 4.15
CA VAL A 68 -16.15 10.57 4.75
C VAL A 68 -17.40 10.02 4.07
N ARG A 69 -18.18 10.89 3.41
CA ARG A 69 -19.42 10.54 2.69
C ARG A 69 -19.21 10.22 1.21
N LEU A 70 -17.99 10.38 0.68
CA LEU A 70 -17.69 9.99 -0.70
C LEU A 70 -17.93 8.50 -0.92
N GLU A 71 -18.55 8.21 -2.04
CA GLU A 71 -18.66 6.86 -2.55
C GLU A 71 -17.29 6.38 -3.05
N ARG A 72 -16.93 5.13 -2.73
CA ARG A 72 -15.62 4.56 -3.08
C ARG A 72 -15.83 3.38 -4.01
N ILE A 73 -15.22 3.44 -5.18
CA ILE A 73 -15.25 2.37 -6.17
C ILE A 73 -14.00 1.53 -6.04
N THR A 74 -14.18 0.20 -6.06
CA THR A 74 -13.08 -0.78 -6.02
C THR A 74 -13.42 -2.00 -6.89
N ASP A 75 -12.43 -2.87 -7.09
CA ASP A 75 -12.53 -4.20 -7.71
C ASP A 75 -13.32 -4.21 -9.05
N PRO A 76 -12.84 -3.45 -10.07
CA PRO A 76 -13.44 -3.47 -11.40
C PRO A 76 -13.20 -4.81 -12.10
N GLN A 77 -14.25 -5.45 -12.60
CA GLN A 77 -14.20 -6.75 -13.26
C GLN A 77 -14.89 -6.68 -14.62
N LEU A 78 -14.10 -6.72 -15.68
CA LEU A 78 -14.61 -6.76 -17.05
C LEU A 78 -15.20 -8.14 -17.36
N SER A 79 -16.36 -8.20 -18.00
CA SER A 79 -16.97 -9.47 -18.40
C SER A 79 -16.10 -10.22 -19.42
N PRO A 80 -16.19 -11.56 -19.52
CA PRO A 80 -15.38 -12.36 -20.46
C PRO A 80 -15.52 -11.92 -21.92
N ASP A 81 -16.66 -11.38 -22.31
CA ASP A 81 -16.91 -10.83 -23.65
C ASP A 81 -16.52 -9.34 -23.80
N GLY A 82 -16.11 -8.69 -22.70
CA GLY A 82 -15.70 -7.29 -22.68
C GLY A 82 -16.82 -6.26 -22.83
N ARG A 83 -18.09 -6.66 -22.67
CA ARG A 83 -19.25 -5.78 -22.89
C ARG A 83 -19.83 -5.19 -21.63
N GLN A 84 -19.56 -5.80 -20.47
CA GLN A 84 -20.06 -5.36 -19.17
C GLN A 84 -18.90 -5.20 -18.20
N LEU A 85 -19.10 -4.31 -17.23
CA LEU A 85 -18.17 -4.04 -16.15
C LEU A 85 -18.89 -4.18 -14.83
N ALA A 86 -18.49 -5.15 -14.00
CA ALA A 86 -18.91 -5.24 -12.60
C ALA A 86 -17.89 -4.51 -11.71
N PHE A 87 -18.35 -3.89 -10.63
CA PHE A 87 -17.48 -3.25 -9.65
C PHE A 87 -18.17 -3.18 -8.28
N VAL A 88 -17.38 -2.95 -7.27
CA VAL A 88 -17.83 -2.72 -5.90
C VAL A 88 -17.94 -1.22 -5.65
N GLN A 89 -19.04 -0.77 -5.04
CA GLN A 89 -19.20 0.59 -4.57
C GLN A 89 -19.53 0.58 -3.08
N ARG A 90 -18.69 1.28 -2.29
CA ARG A 90 -18.87 1.47 -0.85
C ARG A 90 -19.56 2.80 -0.58
N GLN A 91 -20.58 2.75 0.24
CA GLN A 91 -21.27 3.90 0.82
C GLN A 91 -21.03 3.95 2.33
N THR A 92 -20.86 5.15 2.87
CA THR A 92 -20.71 5.33 4.31
C THR A 92 -22.08 5.41 4.97
N ASP A 93 -22.33 4.51 5.91
CA ASP A 93 -23.48 4.52 6.82
C ASP A 93 -23.03 5.16 8.14
N MET A 94 -23.31 6.47 8.30
CA MET A 94 -22.89 7.24 9.48
C MET A 94 -23.58 6.75 10.75
N ASP A 95 -24.85 6.34 10.67
CA ASP A 95 -25.62 5.87 11.84
C ASP A 95 -25.07 4.53 12.34
N ALA A 96 -24.66 3.65 11.43
CA ALA A 96 -24.02 2.39 11.77
C ALA A 96 -22.50 2.51 11.98
N ASN A 97 -21.92 3.70 11.81
CA ASN A 97 -20.50 4.01 11.89
C ASN A 97 -19.62 3.06 11.07
N LYS A 98 -20.03 2.73 9.84
CA LYS A 98 -19.30 1.79 8.97
C LYS A 98 -19.55 2.01 7.48
N GLY A 99 -18.69 1.42 6.65
CA GLY A 99 -18.94 1.30 5.21
C GLY A 99 -19.85 0.12 4.90
N ARG A 100 -20.68 0.27 3.87
CA ARG A 100 -21.43 -0.83 3.25
C ARG A 100 -21.07 -0.91 1.79
N THR A 101 -20.81 -2.11 1.31
CA THR A 101 -20.46 -2.37 -0.08
C THR A 101 -21.63 -3.03 -0.82
N SER A 102 -21.75 -2.74 -2.09
CA SER A 102 -22.72 -3.35 -3.00
C SER A 102 -22.11 -3.52 -4.39
N LEU A 103 -22.63 -4.48 -5.14
CA LEU A 103 -22.21 -4.71 -6.52
C LEU A 103 -22.99 -3.82 -7.48
N TRP A 104 -22.27 -3.27 -8.44
CA TRP A 104 -22.79 -2.46 -9.52
C TRP A 104 -22.39 -3.06 -10.86
N LEU A 105 -23.19 -2.82 -11.88
CA LEU A 105 -22.97 -3.29 -13.24
C LEU A 105 -23.14 -2.12 -14.21
N LEU A 106 -22.21 -2.01 -15.16
CA LEU A 106 -22.24 -1.03 -16.24
C LEU A 106 -22.17 -1.75 -17.58
N ASP A 107 -23.13 -1.49 -18.47
CA ASP A 107 -23.05 -1.89 -19.85
C ASP A 107 -22.15 -0.92 -20.62
N LEU A 108 -21.12 -1.43 -21.30
CA LEU A 108 -20.14 -0.60 -22.02
C LEU A 108 -20.60 -0.19 -23.43
N ALA A 109 -21.76 -0.64 -23.83
CA ALA A 109 -22.48 -0.21 -25.05
C ALA A 109 -23.99 -0.26 -24.79
N PRO A 110 -24.74 0.82 -25.09
CA PRO A 110 -24.26 2.10 -25.62
C PRO A 110 -23.48 2.92 -24.57
N ARG A 111 -22.64 3.86 -25.02
CA ARG A 111 -21.79 4.71 -24.13
C ARG A 111 -22.58 5.58 -23.14
N SER A 112 -23.86 5.75 -23.33
CA SER A 112 -24.74 6.52 -22.45
C SER A 112 -25.36 5.69 -21.32
N ALA A 113 -25.03 4.40 -21.20
CA ALA A 113 -25.55 3.58 -20.12
C ALA A 113 -25.03 4.10 -18.77
N ALA A 114 -25.94 4.26 -17.80
CA ALA A 114 -25.59 4.57 -16.43
C ALA A 114 -25.32 3.27 -15.65
N PRO A 115 -24.37 3.26 -14.70
CA PRO A 115 -24.21 2.12 -13.80
C PRO A 115 -25.52 1.81 -13.07
N ARG A 116 -25.86 0.54 -12.97
CA ARG A 116 -27.02 0.09 -12.17
C ARG A 116 -26.56 -0.74 -10.99
N ARG A 117 -27.18 -0.53 -9.86
CA ARG A 117 -26.95 -1.31 -8.66
C ARG A 117 -27.49 -2.73 -8.87
N LEU A 118 -26.65 -3.75 -8.67
CA LEU A 118 -27.03 -5.15 -8.86
C LEU A 118 -27.48 -5.78 -7.54
N THR A 119 -26.80 -5.46 -6.43
CA THR A 119 -27.13 -5.95 -5.10
C THR A 119 -27.47 -4.79 -4.15
N GLY A 120 -28.21 -5.09 -3.10
CA GLY A 120 -28.65 -4.07 -2.14
C GLY A 120 -28.96 -4.66 -0.77
N GLY A 121 -29.42 -3.78 0.16
CA GLY A 121 -29.75 -4.17 1.53
C GLY A 121 -28.74 -3.67 2.56
N LYS A 122 -28.76 -4.28 3.76
CA LYS A 122 -27.90 -3.93 4.90
C LYS A 122 -26.60 -4.73 4.95
N ALA A 123 -26.48 -5.79 4.14
CA ALA A 123 -25.29 -6.61 4.01
C ALA A 123 -24.18 -5.88 3.25
N SER A 124 -22.97 -6.35 3.38
CA SER A 124 -21.84 -5.96 2.53
C SER A 124 -21.59 -7.07 1.50
N ASP A 125 -21.46 -6.65 0.24
CA ASP A 125 -21.20 -7.51 -0.91
C ASP A 125 -19.87 -7.08 -1.54
N SER A 126 -18.97 -8.03 -1.81
CA SER A 126 -17.61 -7.77 -2.31
C SER A 126 -17.13 -8.88 -3.26
N SER A 127 -15.97 -8.70 -3.84
CA SER A 127 -15.26 -9.69 -4.66
C SER A 127 -16.11 -10.28 -5.80
N PRO A 128 -16.71 -9.44 -6.70
CA PRO A 128 -17.45 -9.94 -7.84
C PRO A 128 -16.53 -10.71 -8.80
N ARG A 129 -16.89 -11.93 -9.14
CA ARG A 129 -16.17 -12.76 -10.11
C ARG A 129 -17.16 -13.34 -11.13
N TRP A 130 -16.85 -13.11 -12.39
CA TRP A 130 -17.70 -13.56 -13.48
C TRP A 130 -17.74 -15.07 -13.62
N SER A 131 -18.93 -15.62 -13.91
CA SER A 131 -18.99 -16.94 -14.53
C SER A 131 -18.36 -16.89 -15.92
N PRO A 132 -17.69 -17.96 -16.42
CA PRO A 132 -17.03 -17.93 -17.73
C PRO A 132 -17.97 -17.63 -18.92
N ASP A 133 -19.27 -17.94 -18.80
CA ASP A 133 -20.27 -17.64 -19.79
C ASP A 133 -20.81 -16.18 -19.74
N GLY A 134 -20.33 -15.39 -18.75
CA GLY A 134 -20.71 -13.99 -18.57
C GLY A 134 -22.13 -13.74 -18.10
N ARG A 135 -22.89 -14.79 -17.69
CA ARG A 135 -24.32 -14.68 -17.34
C ARG A 135 -24.56 -14.43 -15.87
N ALA A 136 -23.57 -14.66 -15.01
CA ALA A 136 -23.69 -14.50 -13.58
C ALA A 136 -22.40 -13.95 -12.95
N LEU A 137 -22.55 -13.39 -11.76
CA LEU A 137 -21.46 -13.04 -10.86
C LEU A 137 -21.55 -13.90 -9.61
N TYR A 138 -20.42 -14.49 -9.23
CA TYR A 138 -20.19 -14.99 -7.89
C TYR A 138 -19.60 -13.86 -7.04
N PHE A 139 -19.92 -13.80 -5.76
CA PHE A 139 -19.47 -12.74 -4.88
C PHE A 139 -19.54 -13.18 -3.42
N ILE A 140 -18.80 -12.51 -2.55
CA ILE A 140 -18.86 -12.73 -1.10
C ILE A 140 -19.90 -11.77 -0.52
N SER A 141 -20.79 -12.30 0.34
CA SER A 141 -21.82 -11.52 1.01
C SER A 141 -21.99 -11.92 2.46
N THR A 142 -22.25 -10.93 3.32
CA THR A 142 -22.55 -11.14 4.75
C THR A 142 -24.06 -11.26 5.06
N ARG A 143 -24.91 -11.47 4.07
CA ARG A 143 -26.38 -11.46 4.23
C ARG A 143 -26.92 -12.67 5.00
N SER A 144 -26.17 -13.76 5.08
CA SER A 144 -26.48 -14.92 5.92
C SER A 144 -25.96 -14.82 7.36
N GLY A 145 -25.30 -13.69 7.72
CA GLY A 145 -24.70 -13.48 9.03
C GLY A 145 -23.19 -13.71 9.08
N SER A 146 -22.64 -14.40 8.07
CA SER A 146 -21.20 -14.64 7.87
C SER A 146 -20.83 -14.42 6.41
N GLY A 147 -19.55 -14.27 6.12
CA GLY A 147 -19.03 -14.17 4.75
C GLY A 147 -19.20 -15.47 3.99
N GLN A 148 -20.13 -15.53 3.04
CA GLN A 148 -20.39 -16.71 2.22
C GLN A 148 -20.40 -16.34 0.74
N VAL A 149 -20.17 -17.34 -0.14
CA VAL A 149 -20.30 -17.11 -1.59
C VAL A 149 -21.76 -17.12 -2.00
N TRP A 150 -22.14 -16.12 -2.77
CA TRP A 150 -23.44 -15.96 -3.39
C TRP A 150 -23.29 -15.82 -4.89
N ARG A 151 -24.36 -16.08 -5.63
CA ARG A 151 -24.44 -15.97 -7.08
C ARG A 151 -25.64 -15.13 -7.48
N ILE A 152 -25.46 -14.21 -8.44
CA ILE A 152 -26.54 -13.39 -9.00
C ILE A 152 -26.47 -13.37 -10.53
N ALA A 153 -27.62 -13.43 -11.20
CA ALA A 153 -27.67 -13.25 -12.66
C ALA A 153 -27.36 -11.79 -13.03
N THR A 154 -26.68 -11.58 -14.16
CA THR A 154 -26.36 -10.24 -14.66
C THR A 154 -27.60 -9.45 -15.08
N THR A 155 -28.72 -10.13 -15.37
CA THR A 155 -30.04 -9.50 -15.58
C THR A 155 -30.67 -8.98 -14.29
N GLY A 156 -30.12 -9.29 -13.13
CA GLY A 156 -30.68 -8.98 -11.82
C GLY A 156 -31.53 -10.14 -11.28
N GLY A 157 -32.32 -9.84 -10.27
CA GLY A 157 -33.14 -10.80 -9.55
C GLY A 157 -32.59 -11.08 -8.15
N GLU A 158 -33.04 -12.17 -7.52
CA GLU A 158 -32.60 -12.57 -6.19
C GLU A 158 -31.24 -13.30 -6.27
N ALA A 159 -30.34 -12.97 -5.36
CA ALA A 159 -29.08 -13.69 -5.22
C ALA A 159 -29.30 -15.03 -4.52
N LEU A 160 -28.65 -16.06 -5.02
CA LEU A 160 -28.69 -17.43 -4.49
C LEU A 160 -27.42 -17.73 -3.69
N GLN A 161 -27.59 -18.29 -2.49
CA GLN A 161 -26.48 -18.74 -1.68
C GLN A 161 -25.79 -19.96 -2.31
N VAL A 162 -24.47 -19.92 -2.45
CA VAL A 162 -23.67 -21.01 -3.00
C VAL A 162 -23.02 -21.82 -1.88
N THR A 163 -22.49 -21.17 -0.85
CA THR A 163 -21.84 -21.83 0.29
C THR A 163 -22.56 -21.53 1.60
N ASP A 164 -22.51 -22.48 2.52
CA ASP A 164 -23.03 -22.37 3.89
C ASP A 164 -22.03 -23.03 4.84
N TYR A 165 -20.85 -22.43 4.95
CA TYR A 165 -19.78 -22.94 5.79
C TYR A 165 -19.88 -22.41 7.22
N PRO A 166 -19.37 -23.18 8.22
CA PRO A 166 -19.30 -22.71 9.60
C PRO A 166 -18.24 -21.61 9.82
N LEU A 167 -17.49 -21.26 8.77
CA LEU A 167 -16.40 -20.27 8.76
C LEU A 167 -16.66 -19.26 7.65
N ASP A 168 -16.09 -18.06 7.81
CA ASP A 168 -16.15 -17.02 6.78
C ASP A 168 -15.26 -17.34 5.59
N VAL A 169 -15.74 -17.02 4.39
CA VAL A 169 -14.96 -17.03 3.15
C VAL A 169 -14.26 -15.67 3.02
N GLY A 170 -12.93 -15.68 2.83
CA GLY A 170 -12.10 -14.47 2.68
C GLY A 170 -11.91 -14.03 1.24
N SER A 171 -11.41 -14.90 0.37
CA SER A 171 -11.11 -14.60 -1.04
C SER A 171 -11.88 -15.51 -1.98
N LEU A 172 -12.01 -15.09 -3.26
CA LEU A 172 -12.81 -15.83 -4.25
C LEU A 172 -12.22 -15.70 -5.65
N LYS A 173 -12.04 -16.87 -6.34
CA LYS A 173 -11.86 -16.94 -7.80
C LYS A 173 -12.75 -18.01 -8.41
N VAL A 174 -13.14 -17.83 -9.67
CA VAL A 174 -13.88 -18.83 -10.47
C VAL A 174 -12.91 -19.48 -11.44
N SER A 175 -12.94 -20.83 -11.54
CA SER A 175 -12.10 -21.55 -12.50
C SER A 175 -12.44 -21.18 -13.94
N PRO A 176 -11.47 -21.24 -14.89
CA PRO A 176 -11.75 -20.98 -16.31
C PRO A 176 -12.83 -21.90 -16.91
N ARG A 177 -13.03 -23.10 -16.35
CA ARG A 177 -14.07 -24.05 -16.77
C ARG A 177 -15.45 -23.76 -16.16
N GLY A 178 -15.50 -22.93 -15.09
CA GLY A 178 -16.74 -22.64 -14.37
C GLY A 178 -17.28 -23.78 -13.52
N ASP A 179 -16.47 -24.76 -13.22
CA ASP A 179 -16.81 -25.96 -12.47
C ASP A 179 -16.28 -25.94 -11.03
N LEU A 180 -15.42 -24.98 -10.69
CA LEU A 180 -14.80 -24.82 -9.38
C LEU A 180 -14.76 -23.36 -8.95
N LEU A 181 -14.78 -23.13 -7.64
CA LEU A 181 -14.34 -21.89 -6.99
C LEU A 181 -13.03 -22.17 -6.24
N ALA A 182 -12.11 -21.22 -6.22
CA ALA A 182 -11.02 -21.17 -5.25
C ALA A 182 -11.39 -20.16 -4.17
N LEU A 183 -11.23 -20.55 -2.91
CA LEU A 183 -11.69 -19.81 -1.72
C LEU A 183 -10.60 -19.81 -0.66
N SER A 184 -10.53 -18.76 0.16
CA SER A 184 -9.75 -18.81 1.40
C SER A 184 -10.66 -18.88 2.63
N MET A 185 -10.23 -19.63 3.65
CA MET A 185 -10.91 -19.73 4.95
C MET A 185 -9.89 -19.86 6.08
N GLU A 186 -10.21 -19.28 7.24
CA GLU A 186 -9.40 -19.37 8.46
C GLU A 186 -9.58 -20.70 9.14
N VAL A 187 -8.55 -21.54 9.19
CA VAL A 187 -8.60 -22.86 9.83
C VAL A 187 -7.43 -23.09 10.78
N PHE A 188 -7.58 -23.99 11.73
CA PHE A 188 -6.42 -24.55 12.44
C PHE A 188 -5.75 -25.58 11.51
N PRO A 189 -4.44 -25.48 11.23
CA PRO A 189 -3.74 -26.38 10.30
C PRO A 189 -3.81 -27.86 10.65
N ASP A 190 -4.00 -28.17 11.92
CA ASP A 190 -4.15 -29.54 12.43
C ASP A 190 -5.60 -30.05 12.44
N CYS A 191 -6.59 -29.18 12.16
CA CYS A 191 -7.99 -29.59 12.05
C CYS A 191 -8.28 -30.23 10.69
N PRO A 192 -8.83 -31.46 10.66
CA PRO A 192 -9.12 -32.17 9.41
C PRO A 192 -10.38 -31.64 8.68
N THR A 193 -11.22 -30.88 9.36
CA THR A 193 -12.50 -30.37 8.82
C THR A 193 -12.78 -28.95 9.30
N LEU A 194 -13.63 -28.21 8.55
CA LEU A 194 -14.10 -26.88 8.95
C LEU A 194 -14.87 -26.93 10.28
N GLY A 195 -15.65 -27.98 10.52
CA GLY A 195 -16.36 -28.23 11.79
C GLY A 195 -15.41 -28.31 12.99
N CYS A 196 -14.29 -29.02 12.87
CA CYS A 196 -13.25 -29.09 13.91
C CYS A 196 -12.74 -27.69 14.28
N THR A 197 -12.46 -26.85 13.29
CA THR A 197 -12.04 -25.46 13.53
C THR A 197 -13.14 -24.68 14.25
N ARG A 198 -14.39 -24.78 13.81
CA ARG A 198 -15.53 -24.09 14.45
C ARG A 198 -15.71 -24.52 15.90
N GLU A 199 -15.72 -25.83 16.18
CA GLU A 199 -15.84 -26.37 17.52
C GLU A 199 -14.72 -25.85 18.45
N ARG A 200 -13.48 -25.80 17.97
CA ARG A 200 -12.33 -25.29 18.72
C ARG A 200 -12.46 -23.80 19.01
N LEU A 201 -12.89 -23.00 18.03
CA LEU A 201 -13.16 -21.56 18.22
C LEU A 201 -14.28 -21.33 19.23
N ASP A 202 -15.39 -22.12 19.16
CA ASP A 202 -16.51 -22.03 20.08
C ASP A 202 -16.13 -22.45 21.51
N ALA A 203 -15.29 -23.48 21.64
CA ALA A 203 -14.77 -23.92 22.95
C ALA A 203 -13.92 -22.79 23.60
N ARG A 204 -13.04 -22.15 22.83
CA ARG A 204 -12.25 -21.01 23.29
C ARG A 204 -13.10 -19.80 23.68
N ALA A 205 -14.14 -19.50 22.90
CA ALA A 205 -15.04 -18.38 23.22
C ALA A 205 -15.86 -18.63 24.50
N LYS A 206 -16.09 -19.88 24.90
CA LYS A 206 -16.77 -20.27 26.12
C LYS A 206 -15.84 -20.42 27.33
N ASP A 207 -14.54 -20.46 27.10
CA ASP A 207 -13.55 -20.56 28.19
C ASP A 207 -13.60 -19.31 29.07
N LYS A 208 -13.70 -19.51 30.37
CA LYS A 208 -13.69 -18.43 31.35
C LYS A 208 -12.30 -17.88 31.63
N ALA A 209 -11.26 -18.65 31.31
CA ALA A 209 -9.87 -18.23 31.41
C ALA A 209 -9.50 -17.40 30.18
N GLY A 210 -9.37 -16.08 30.33
CA GLY A 210 -9.07 -15.16 29.24
C GLY A 210 -7.58 -15.06 28.86
N ALA A 211 -6.71 -15.92 29.44
CA ALA A 211 -5.28 -15.87 29.15
C ALA A 211 -4.95 -16.38 27.75
N ARG A 212 -4.03 -15.70 27.07
CA ARG A 212 -3.42 -16.16 25.82
C ARG A 212 -2.02 -16.68 26.12
N ILE A 213 -1.67 -17.84 25.57
CA ILE A 213 -0.36 -18.47 25.77
C ILE A 213 0.31 -18.59 24.42
N TYR A 214 1.53 -18.05 24.31
CA TYR A 214 2.32 -18.07 23.09
C TYR A 214 3.71 -18.65 23.38
N GLU A 215 4.21 -19.48 22.48
CA GLU A 215 5.54 -20.09 22.54
C GLU A 215 6.48 -19.51 21.48
N ARG A 216 5.94 -18.73 20.57
CA ARG A 216 6.68 -18.09 19.46
C ARG A 216 5.97 -16.80 19.01
N VAL A 217 6.68 -15.91 18.34
CA VAL A 217 6.12 -14.83 17.53
C VAL A 217 5.70 -15.43 16.14
N PHE A 218 4.60 -14.94 15.46
CA PHE A 218 3.86 -13.77 15.85
C PHE A 218 2.91 -14.05 17.02
N VAL A 219 2.88 -13.17 18.00
CA VAL A 219 1.81 -13.18 19.02
C VAL A 219 0.62 -12.35 18.56
N ARG A 220 0.86 -11.41 17.66
CA ARG A 220 -0.13 -10.50 17.06
C ARG A 220 0.37 -10.04 15.70
N HIS A 221 -0.53 -9.61 14.81
CA HIS A 221 -0.19 -9.08 13.49
C HIS A 221 -1.18 -7.97 13.14
N TRP A 222 -0.68 -6.80 12.73
CA TRP A 222 -1.43 -5.60 12.38
C TRP A 222 -2.30 -5.05 13.53
N ASP A 223 -3.51 -5.59 13.72
CA ASP A 223 -4.49 -5.22 14.76
C ASP A 223 -5.07 -6.44 15.49
N THR A 224 -4.64 -7.62 15.13
CA THR A 224 -5.24 -8.89 15.59
C THR A 224 -4.25 -9.75 16.35
N TRP A 225 -4.68 -10.23 17.53
CA TRP A 225 -3.93 -11.22 18.28
C TRP A 225 -4.05 -12.59 17.61
N SER A 226 -2.92 -13.26 17.42
CA SER A 226 -2.90 -14.61 16.87
C SER A 226 -3.76 -15.56 17.74
N ASN A 227 -4.65 -16.29 17.09
CA ASN A 227 -5.48 -17.33 17.69
C ASN A 227 -5.06 -18.74 17.24
N GLY A 228 -3.99 -18.83 16.42
CA GLY A 228 -3.44 -20.08 15.87
C GLY A 228 -4.14 -20.59 14.61
N THR A 229 -5.11 -19.85 14.05
CA THR A 229 -5.63 -20.15 12.70
C THR A 229 -4.68 -19.65 11.63
N ARG A 230 -4.77 -20.25 10.44
CA ARG A 230 -4.13 -19.81 9.20
C ARG A 230 -5.17 -19.69 8.11
N SER A 231 -4.99 -18.74 7.22
CA SER A 231 -5.76 -18.67 5.99
C SER A 231 -5.32 -19.79 5.05
N HIS A 232 -6.19 -20.77 4.80
CA HIS A 232 -5.93 -21.86 3.87
C HIS A 232 -6.72 -21.68 2.58
N LEU A 233 -6.16 -22.18 1.47
CA LEU A 233 -6.76 -22.17 0.15
C LEU A 233 -7.55 -23.45 -0.09
N PHE A 234 -8.81 -23.30 -0.52
CA PHE A 234 -9.73 -24.40 -0.80
C PHE A 234 -10.25 -24.33 -2.23
N THR A 235 -10.58 -25.47 -2.81
CA THR A 235 -11.45 -25.55 -3.98
C THR A 235 -12.84 -26.04 -3.58
N GLN A 236 -13.88 -25.43 -4.14
CA GLN A 236 -15.27 -25.82 -4.00
C GLN A 236 -15.82 -26.24 -5.37
N PRO A 237 -16.19 -27.52 -5.58
CA PRO A 237 -16.88 -27.96 -6.78
C PRO A 237 -18.23 -27.26 -6.95
N LEU A 238 -18.58 -26.91 -8.19
CA LEU A 238 -19.87 -26.34 -8.54
C LEU A 238 -20.76 -27.39 -9.23
N ALA A 239 -22.01 -27.46 -8.82
CA ALA A 239 -23.03 -28.25 -9.48
C ALA A 239 -23.48 -27.57 -10.81
N PRO A 240 -24.07 -28.32 -11.75
CA PRO A 240 -24.82 -27.73 -12.87
C PRO A 240 -25.85 -26.72 -12.36
N GLY A 241 -25.76 -25.46 -12.82
CA GLY A 241 -26.60 -24.37 -12.31
C GLY A 241 -25.89 -23.45 -11.33
N GLY A 242 -24.65 -23.76 -10.90
CA GLY A 242 -23.73 -22.87 -10.20
C GLY A 242 -23.89 -22.80 -8.69
N GLY A 243 -24.60 -23.75 -8.08
CA GLY A 243 -24.58 -23.99 -6.62
C GLY A 243 -23.41 -24.90 -6.22
N ALA A 244 -23.21 -25.12 -4.91
CA ALA A 244 -22.19 -26.06 -4.42
C ALA A 244 -22.47 -27.51 -4.90
N GLY A 245 -21.44 -28.19 -5.40
CA GLY A 245 -21.52 -29.53 -5.99
C GLY A 245 -20.87 -30.64 -5.15
N GLY A 246 -20.40 -30.34 -3.94
CA GLY A 246 -19.72 -31.29 -3.05
C GLY A 246 -19.03 -30.58 -1.89
N ALA A 247 -18.21 -31.31 -1.14
CA ALA A 247 -17.43 -30.76 -0.05
C ALA A 247 -16.22 -29.94 -0.60
N PRO A 248 -15.78 -28.88 0.10
CA PRO A 248 -14.56 -28.18 -0.26
C PRO A 248 -13.32 -29.03 0.00
N VAL A 249 -12.29 -28.85 -0.81
CA VAL A 249 -10.99 -29.53 -0.71
C VAL A 249 -9.93 -28.53 -0.25
N ASP A 250 -9.27 -28.79 0.88
CA ASP A 250 -8.15 -28.00 1.39
C ASP A 250 -6.89 -28.30 0.57
N LEU A 251 -6.44 -27.34 -0.24
CA LEU A 251 -5.26 -27.46 -1.10
C LEU A 251 -3.94 -27.17 -0.37
N SER A 252 -4.02 -26.46 0.75
CA SER A 252 -2.87 -26.07 1.57
C SER A 252 -2.77 -26.85 2.88
N ARG A 253 -3.41 -28.00 2.95
CA ARG A 253 -3.38 -28.87 4.13
C ARG A 253 -1.96 -29.16 4.58
N GLY A 254 -1.69 -28.90 5.87
CA GLY A 254 -0.38 -29.11 6.47
C GLY A 254 0.58 -27.93 6.31
N PHE A 255 0.19 -26.84 5.66
CA PHE A 255 0.96 -25.62 5.63
C PHE A 255 0.72 -24.81 6.91
N ASP A 256 1.78 -24.43 7.59
CA ASP A 256 1.75 -23.43 8.68
C ASP A 256 2.07 -22.05 8.07
N ALA A 257 1.18 -21.60 7.19
CA ALA A 257 1.30 -20.34 6.45
C ALA A 257 -0.08 -19.80 6.07
N ASP A 258 -0.19 -18.51 5.85
CA ASP A 258 -1.42 -17.86 5.40
C ASP A 258 -1.45 -17.78 3.86
N ILE A 259 -2.57 -18.15 3.23
CA ILE A 259 -2.82 -18.11 1.78
C ILE A 259 -4.26 -17.63 1.55
N PRO A 260 -4.48 -16.41 1.10
CA PRO A 260 -3.50 -15.31 0.94
C PRO A 260 -2.82 -14.91 2.24
N ASP A 261 -1.66 -14.23 2.11
CA ASP A 261 -0.89 -13.74 3.25
C ASP A 261 -1.65 -12.68 4.07
N LYS A 262 -1.35 -12.60 5.34
CA LYS A 262 -1.87 -11.55 6.23
C LYS A 262 -0.87 -10.41 6.35
N PRO A 263 -1.33 -9.16 6.57
CA PRO A 263 -2.73 -8.75 6.80
C PRO A 263 -3.48 -8.34 5.52
N PHE A 264 -2.82 -8.16 4.37
CA PHE A 264 -3.38 -7.51 3.18
C PHE A 264 -3.46 -8.39 1.92
N GLY A 265 -3.14 -9.67 2.04
CA GLY A 265 -3.24 -10.58 0.91
C GLY A 265 -4.69 -10.82 0.46
N ASP A 266 -4.88 -10.96 -0.85
CA ASP A 266 -6.17 -11.24 -1.47
C ASP A 266 -6.07 -12.27 -2.59
N ASP A 267 -7.04 -12.29 -3.52
CA ASP A 267 -7.09 -13.26 -4.59
C ASP A 267 -5.98 -13.10 -5.66
N GLU A 268 -5.19 -12.03 -5.63
CA GLU A 268 -4.00 -11.90 -6.48
C GLU A 268 -2.90 -12.90 -6.09
N ALA A 269 -2.93 -13.41 -4.86
CA ALA A 269 -1.97 -14.39 -4.35
C ALA A 269 -2.09 -15.78 -5.01
N PHE A 270 -3.13 -16.06 -5.81
CA PHE A 270 -3.31 -17.36 -6.44
C PHE A 270 -3.95 -17.27 -7.83
N ALA A 271 -3.67 -18.24 -8.70
CA ALA A 271 -4.18 -18.31 -10.07
C ALA A 271 -4.47 -19.75 -10.52
N PHE A 272 -5.59 -19.95 -11.22
CA PHE A 272 -5.85 -21.19 -11.96
C PHE A 272 -5.01 -21.25 -13.24
N SER A 273 -4.52 -22.44 -13.57
CA SER A 273 -4.00 -22.73 -14.91
C SER A 273 -5.11 -22.54 -15.97
N PRO A 274 -4.77 -22.22 -17.24
CA PRO A 274 -5.78 -21.98 -18.29
C PRO A 274 -6.71 -23.17 -18.56
N ASP A 275 -6.24 -24.40 -18.32
CA ASP A 275 -7.04 -25.61 -18.43
C ASP A 275 -7.86 -25.91 -17.15
N GLY A 276 -7.68 -25.11 -16.10
CA GLY A 276 -8.37 -25.24 -14.80
C GLY A 276 -8.05 -26.53 -14.01
N ARG A 277 -6.90 -27.16 -14.27
CA ARG A 277 -6.50 -28.41 -13.59
C ARG A 277 -5.54 -28.22 -12.46
N THR A 278 -4.77 -27.14 -12.47
CA THR A 278 -3.85 -26.79 -11.40
C THR A 278 -4.13 -25.39 -10.91
N LEU A 279 -3.63 -25.09 -9.72
CA LEU A 279 -3.67 -23.79 -9.09
C LEU A 279 -2.26 -23.46 -8.60
N VAL A 280 -1.79 -22.25 -8.87
CA VAL A 280 -0.54 -21.72 -8.34
C VAL A 280 -0.87 -20.65 -7.32
N PHE A 281 -0.20 -20.69 -6.16
CA PHE A 281 -0.38 -19.70 -5.10
C PHE A 281 0.96 -19.29 -4.48
N SER A 282 1.04 -18.10 -3.90
CA SER A 282 2.18 -17.66 -3.11
C SER A 282 1.96 -17.96 -1.63
N ALA A 283 3.02 -18.39 -0.93
CA ALA A 283 2.99 -18.64 0.50
C ALA A 283 4.35 -18.43 1.13
N ARG A 284 4.36 -17.92 2.38
CA ARG A 284 5.56 -17.76 3.22
C ARG A 284 5.64 -18.90 4.23
N ILE A 285 6.41 -19.94 3.90
CA ILE A 285 6.61 -21.10 4.76
C ILE A 285 7.94 -20.98 5.48
N ALA A 286 8.00 -20.12 6.48
CA ALA A 286 9.23 -19.80 7.21
C ALA A 286 9.27 -20.34 8.66
N GLY A 287 8.20 -20.97 9.13
CA GLY A 287 8.12 -21.54 10.48
C GLY A 287 8.43 -20.51 11.57
N ARG A 288 9.45 -20.77 12.41
CA ARG A 288 9.81 -19.84 13.50
C ARG A 288 10.42 -18.51 13.02
N THR A 289 10.92 -18.45 11.78
CA THR A 289 11.55 -17.25 11.23
C THR A 289 10.55 -16.35 10.48
N GLU A 290 9.28 -16.72 10.43
CA GLU A 290 8.23 -15.98 9.73
C GLU A 290 8.22 -14.48 10.07
N PRO A 291 8.37 -14.01 11.34
CA PRO A 291 8.31 -12.60 11.68
C PRO A 291 9.50 -11.74 11.18
N TRP A 292 10.56 -12.36 10.68
CA TRP A 292 11.71 -11.68 10.08
C TRP A 292 12.10 -12.24 8.72
N SER A 293 11.15 -12.93 8.05
CA SER A 293 11.32 -13.45 6.69
C SER A 293 10.37 -12.75 5.72
N THR A 294 10.89 -12.32 4.57
CA THR A 294 10.08 -11.83 3.44
C THR A 294 10.04 -12.84 2.30
N ASN A 295 10.48 -14.09 2.55
CA ASN A 295 10.55 -15.13 1.52
C ASN A 295 9.17 -15.73 1.26
N PHE A 296 8.56 -15.35 0.14
CA PHE A 296 7.38 -16.00 -0.42
C PHE A 296 7.78 -16.83 -1.61
N ASP A 297 7.33 -18.07 -1.66
CA ASP A 297 7.50 -18.96 -2.80
C ASP A 297 6.18 -19.21 -3.52
N LEU A 298 6.24 -19.54 -4.82
CA LEU A 298 5.10 -20.03 -5.58
C LEU A 298 5.00 -21.54 -5.47
N PHE A 299 3.79 -22.01 -5.18
CA PHE A 299 3.46 -23.43 -5.07
C PHE A 299 2.42 -23.81 -6.10
N GLU A 300 2.59 -24.95 -6.78
CA GLU A 300 1.61 -25.53 -7.71
C GLU A 300 0.97 -26.78 -7.09
N VAL A 301 -0.35 -26.89 -7.24
CA VAL A 301 -1.13 -28.02 -6.71
C VAL A 301 -2.27 -28.39 -7.68
N PRO A 302 -2.63 -29.68 -7.85
CA PRO A 302 -3.86 -30.07 -8.53
C PRO A 302 -5.10 -29.54 -7.83
N VAL A 303 -6.11 -29.08 -8.57
CA VAL A 303 -7.33 -28.51 -7.99
C VAL A 303 -8.19 -29.51 -7.22
N GLU A 304 -8.02 -30.79 -7.50
CA GLU A 304 -8.67 -31.89 -6.79
C GLU A 304 -7.97 -32.23 -5.45
N GLY A 305 -6.81 -31.60 -5.16
CA GLY A 305 -5.97 -31.97 -4.03
C GLY A 305 -5.33 -33.36 -4.16
N GLY A 306 -4.98 -33.98 -3.03
CA GLY A 306 -4.46 -35.36 -2.98
C GLY A 306 -2.98 -35.51 -3.36
N ALA A 307 -2.33 -34.49 -3.87
CA ALA A 307 -0.89 -34.43 -4.10
C ALA A 307 -0.26 -33.30 -3.28
N ALA A 308 1.01 -33.48 -2.92
CA ALA A 308 1.78 -32.40 -2.29
C ALA A 308 1.99 -31.24 -3.27
N ALA A 309 1.89 -30.03 -2.76
CA ALA A 309 2.20 -28.84 -3.56
C ALA A 309 3.69 -28.79 -3.91
N VAL A 310 3.99 -28.41 -5.16
CA VAL A 310 5.34 -28.32 -5.69
C VAL A 310 5.81 -26.87 -5.61
N ASN A 311 6.91 -26.62 -4.90
CA ASN A 311 7.54 -25.31 -4.87
C ASN A 311 8.22 -25.01 -6.23
N LEU A 312 7.78 -23.94 -6.90
CA LEU A 312 8.26 -23.55 -8.23
C LEU A 312 9.44 -22.58 -8.18
N THR A 313 9.66 -21.90 -7.06
CA THR A 313 10.61 -20.78 -6.94
C THR A 313 11.60 -20.94 -5.80
N VAL A 314 11.78 -22.15 -5.26
CA VAL A 314 12.66 -22.50 -4.14
C VAL A 314 14.10 -21.95 -4.24
N ALA A 315 14.56 -21.61 -5.45
CA ALA A 315 15.90 -21.06 -5.68
C ALA A 315 16.02 -19.57 -5.37
N ASN A 316 14.90 -18.84 -5.26
CA ASN A 316 14.89 -17.43 -4.90
C ASN A 316 14.63 -17.29 -3.39
N PRO A 317 15.56 -16.74 -2.58
CA PRO A 317 15.35 -16.54 -1.15
C PRO A 317 14.56 -15.25 -0.82
N ALA A 318 14.12 -14.50 -1.82
CA ALA A 318 13.30 -13.30 -1.71
C ALA A 318 11.85 -13.59 -2.11
N ALA A 319 10.99 -12.57 -2.18
CA ALA A 319 9.58 -12.77 -2.45
C ALA A 319 9.28 -13.07 -3.92
N ASP A 320 8.49 -14.13 -4.16
CA ASP A 320 7.81 -14.45 -5.41
C ASP A 320 6.30 -14.46 -5.18
N THR A 321 5.54 -13.62 -5.88
CA THR A 321 4.11 -13.38 -5.59
C THR A 321 3.32 -13.05 -6.86
N GLN A 322 2.00 -12.91 -6.73
CA GLN A 322 1.07 -12.55 -7.80
C GLN A 322 1.24 -13.40 -9.08
N PRO A 323 1.01 -14.73 -9.01
CA PRO A 323 1.09 -15.58 -10.18
C PRO A 323 -0.03 -15.28 -11.18
N VAL A 324 0.31 -15.17 -12.46
CA VAL A 324 -0.61 -14.90 -13.55
C VAL A 324 -0.30 -15.81 -14.74
N PHE A 325 -1.26 -16.63 -15.17
CA PHE A 325 -1.11 -17.43 -16.36
C PHE A 325 -1.45 -16.65 -17.62
N LEU A 326 -0.64 -16.83 -18.66
CA LEU A 326 -0.98 -16.46 -20.03
C LEU A 326 -1.80 -17.57 -20.70
N ALA A 327 -2.58 -17.23 -21.72
CA ALA A 327 -3.45 -18.20 -22.41
C ALA A 327 -2.74 -19.42 -23.01
N ASN A 328 -1.42 -19.32 -23.29
CA ASN A 328 -0.59 -20.42 -23.78
C ASN A 328 -0.02 -21.33 -22.69
N GLY A 329 -0.33 -21.05 -21.43
CA GLY A 329 0.13 -21.79 -20.25
C GLY A 329 1.43 -21.25 -19.65
N ASP A 330 2.06 -20.22 -20.20
CA ASP A 330 3.20 -19.57 -19.58
C ASP A 330 2.76 -18.94 -18.24
N LEU A 331 3.62 -18.98 -17.23
CA LEU A 331 3.37 -18.41 -15.91
C LEU A 331 4.23 -17.16 -15.72
N ALA A 332 3.58 -16.01 -15.50
CA ALA A 332 4.25 -14.78 -15.07
C ALA A 332 4.01 -14.55 -13.57
N TRP A 333 4.94 -13.87 -12.90
CA TRP A 333 4.81 -13.49 -11.50
C TRP A 333 5.70 -12.29 -11.18
N LEU A 334 5.52 -11.71 -10.00
CA LEU A 334 6.37 -10.68 -9.44
C LEU A 334 7.44 -11.30 -8.55
N ALA A 335 8.70 -10.92 -8.74
CA ALA A 335 9.83 -11.39 -7.96
C ALA A 335 10.70 -10.24 -7.43
N GLN A 336 11.19 -10.39 -6.21
CA GLN A 336 12.26 -9.58 -5.63
C GLN A 336 13.60 -10.33 -5.70
N GLU A 337 14.72 -9.63 -5.46
CA GLU A 337 16.06 -10.22 -5.52
C GLU A 337 16.72 -10.28 -4.13
N ARG A 338 16.33 -9.40 -3.19
CA ARG A 338 16.98 -9.23 -1.89
C ARG A 338 16.13 -9.77 -0.74
N PRO A 339 16.51 -10.86 -0.07
CA PRO A 339 15.78 -11.40 1.06
C PRO A 339 15.77 -10.44 2.26
N GLY A 340 14.68 -10.38 3.00
CA GLY A 340 14.50 -9.54 4.17
C GLY A 340 14.19 -8.06 3.86
N TYR A 341 14.05 -7.68 2.60
CA TYR A 341 13.76 -6.31 2.20
C TYR A 341 12.41 -6.22 1.48
N GLU A 342 11.37 -5.82 2.19
CA GLU A 342 10.01 -5.72 1.62
C GLU A 342 9.86 -4.65 0.54
N SER A 343 10.68 -3.59 0.59
CA SER A 343 10.69 -2.50 -0.42
C SER A 343 11.70 -2.72 -1.54
N ASP A 344 12.24 -3.94 -1.67
CA ASP A 344 13.00 -4.32 -2.85
C ASP A 344 12.13 -4.24 -4.10
N ARG A 345 12.74 -3.96 -5.23
CA ARG A 345 12.04 -3.79 -6.48
C ARG A 345 11.43 -5.10 -6.97
N PHE A 346 10.12 -5.12 -7.12
CA PHE A 346 9.43 -6.20 -7.84
C PHE A 346 9.63 -6.06 -9.34
N HIS A 347 10.08 -7.12 -9.99
CA HIS A 347 10.17 -7.25 -11.43
C HIS A 347 9.34 -8.43 -11.93
N ILE A 348 8.96 -8.41 -13.22
CA ILE A 348 8.14 -9.46 -13.82
C ILE A 348 9.04 -10.61 -14.26
N MET A 349 8.77 -11.81 -13.76
CA MET A 349 9.33 -13.07 -14.24
C MET A 349 8.36 -13.76 -15.20
N LEU A 350 8.87 -14.57 -16.12
CA LEU A 350 8.09 -15.41 -17.02
C LEU A 350 8.73 -16.79 -17.16
N LYS A 351 7.94 -17.83 -16.86
CA LYS A 351 8.29 -19.24 -17.09
C LYS A 351 7.55 -19.74 -18.32
N ASP A 352 8.29 -20.21 -19.31
CA ASP A 352 7.77 -20.84 -20.52
C ASP A 352 7.20 -22.22 -20.20
N ALA A 353 5.94 -22.46 -20.55
CA ALA A 353 5.23 -23.69 -20.23
C ALA A 353 5.82 -24.95 -20.89
N ARG A 354 6.51 -24.81 -22.03
CA ARG A 354 7.04 -25.93 -22.80
C ARG A 354 8.44 -26.32 -22.36
N SER A 355 9.31 -25.35 -22.19
CA SER A 355 10.71 -25.58 -21.79
C SER A 355 10.93 -25.64 -20.30
N GLY A 356 10.00 -25.08 -19.50
CA GLY A 356 10.13 -24.90 -18.05
C GLY A 356 11.15 -23.83 -17.67
N SER A 357 11.79 -23.14 -18.63
CA SER A 357 12.78 -22.11 -18.34
C SER A 357 12.11 -20.81 -17.89
N ALA A 358 12.68 -20.17 -16.86
CA ALA A 358 12.24 -18.88 -16.37
C ALA A 358 13.22 -17.77 -16.78
N ARG A 359 12.71 -16.57 -17.05
CA ARG A 359 13.49 -15.38 -17.34
C ARG A 359 12.84 -14.14 -16.79
N SER A 360 13.64 -13.14 -16.45
CA SER A 360 13.13 -11.81 -16.09
C SER A 360 12.74 -11.04 -17.36
N LEU A 361 11.53 -10.43 -17.33
CA LEU A 361 11.07 -9.52 -18.40
C LEU A 361 11.51 -8.08 -18.12
N THR A 362 11.51 -7.67 -16.86
CA THR A 362 11.68 -6.26 -16.49
C THR A 362 12.84 -6.02 -15.52
N GLY A 363 13.77 -6.96 -15.37
CA GLY A 363 14.93 -6.82 -14.48
C GLY A 363 15.81 -5.60 -14.76
N GLY A 364 15.92 -5.18 -16.03
CA GLY A 364 16.61 -3.95 -16.41
C GLY A 364 15.79 -2.66 -16.31
N TRP A 365 14.52 -2.74 -15.92
CA TRP A 365 13.64 -1.58 -15.77
C TRP A 365 13.62 -1.11 -14.31
N ASP A 366 14.19 0.06 -14.04
CA ASP A 366 14.32 0.60 -12.68
C ASP A 366 13.00 1.18 -12.17
N ARG A 367 11.97 0.32 -12.09
CA ARG A 367 10.64 0.59 -11.53
C ARG A 367 10.14 -0.65 -10.81
N THR A 368 9.50 -0.47 -9.67
CA THR A 368 8.80 -1.57 -8.99
C THR A 368 7.41 -1.76 -9.58
N VAL A 369 7.01 -3.00 -9.76
CA VAL A 369 5.67 -3.40 -10.21
C VAL A 369 4.82 -3.74 -8.99
N HIS A 370 3.63 -3.14 -8.86
CA HIS A 370 2.72 -3.37 -7.74
C HIS A 370 1.63 -4.39 -8.05
N GLN A 371 1.06 -4.32 -9.25
CA GLN A 371 0.03 -5.26 -9.70
C GLN A 371 0.38 -5.82 -11.06
N LEU A 372 0.11 -7.11 -11.26
CA LEU A 372 0.34 -7.84 -12.49
C LEU A 372 -0.97 -8.48 -12.98
N GLY A 373 -1.23 -8.38 -14.27
CA GLY A 373 -2.35 -9.04 -14.92
C GLY A 373 -2.01 -9.43 -16.38
N ALA A 374 -2.80 -10.30 -16.97
CA ALA A 374 -2.65 -10.69 -18.37
C ALA A 374 -3.90 -10.38 -19.19
N THR A 375 -3.75 -10.06 -20.47
CA THR A 375 -4.88 -10.01 -21.38
C THR A 375 -5.45 -11.42 -21.63
N PRO A 376 -6.77 -11.57 -21.83
CA PRO A 376 -7.40 -12.90 -22.03
C PRO A 376 -6.84 -13.71 -23.19
N ASP A 377 -6.22 -13.07 -24.18
CA ASP A 377 -5.54 -13.73 -25.31
C ASP A 377 -4.06 -14.03 -25.05
N GLY A 378 -3.54 -13.69 -23.87
CA GLY A 378 -2.16 -13.91 -23.46
C GLY A 378 -1.10 -13.12 -24.23
N LYS A 379 -1.50 -12.10 -25.03
CA LYS A 379 -0.55 -11.34 -25.86
C LYS A 379 0.13 -10.21 -25.12
N ALA A 380 -0.39 -9.79 -23.97
CA ALA A 380 0.20 -8.73 -23.17
C ALA A 380 0.02 -8.99 -21.69
N LEU A 381 0.98 -8.53 -20.90
CA LEU A 381 0.88 -8.32 -19.47
C LEU A 381 0.55 -6.85 -19.22
N LEU A 382 -0.17 -6.59 -18.15
CA LEU A 382 -0.46 -5.26 -17.64
C LEU A 382 0.18 -5.12 -16.25
N ALA A 383 0.75 -3.96 -15.98
CA ALA A 383 1.47 -3.70 -14.74
C ALA A 383 1.21 -2.28 -14.25
N THR A 384 0.89 -2.12 -12.96
CA THR A 384 0.95 -0.81 -12.32
C THR A 384 2.34 -0.59 -11.71
N VAL A 385 2.83 0.64 -11.81
CA VAL A 385 4.16 1.01 -11.31
C VAL A 385 4.15 2.42 -10.74
N ASP A 386 5.00 2.66 -9.74
CA ASP A 386 5.30 4.03 -9.30
C ASP A 386 6.31 4.69 -10.24
N GLU A 387 5.96 5.85 -10.74
CA GLU A 387 6.83 6.61 -11.63
C GLU A 387 6.70 8.12 -11.38
N LEU A 388 7.73 8.70 -10.76
CA LEU A 388 7.85 10.15 -10.53
C LEU A 388 6.59 10.76 -9.86
N GLY A 389 6.10 10.09 -8.82
CA GLY A 389 4.92 10.49 -8.07
C GLY A 389 3.58 10.21 -8.76
N GLN A 390 3.55 9.33 -9.76
CA GLN A 390 2.34 8.84 -10.42
C GLN A 390 2.25 7.32 -10.27
N GLY A 391 1.06 6.79 -10.08
CA GLY A 391 0.76 5.36 -10.18
C GLY A 391 0.38 4.99 -11.62
N ALA A 392 1.38 4.75 -12.47
CA ALA A 392 1.21 4.57 -13.90
C ALA A 392 0.77 3.16 -14.29
N LEU A 393 0.02 3.00 -15.38
CA LEU A 393 -0.34 1.70 -15.97
C LEU A 393 0.45 1.45 -17.25
N TYR A 394 1.09 0.28 -17.32
CA TYR A 394 1.88 -0.16 -18.44
C TYR A 394 1.33 -1.45 -19.08
N ARG A 395 1.54 -1.59 -20.36
CA ARG A 395 1.45 -2.85 -21.09
C ARG A 395 2.86 -3.36 -21.37
N VAL A 396 3.14 -4.62 -21.04
CA VAL A 396 4.42 -5.29 -21.30
C VAL A 396 4.18 -6.43 -22.30
N ASP A 397 4.93 -6.45 -23.38
CA ASP A 397 4.88 -7.55 -24.35
C ASP A 397 5.72 -8.72 -23.81
N PRO A 398 5.14 -9.93 -23.62
CA PRO A 398 5.86 -11.07 -23.05
C PRO A 398 7.06 -11.55 -23.91
N LYS A 399 7.08 -11.23 -25.22
CA LYS A 399 8.14 -11.65 -26.15
C LYS A 399 9.29 -10.66 -26.18
N THR A 400 8.98 -9.37 -26.31
CA THR A 400 9.99 -8.31 -26.45
C THR A 400 10.41 -7.70 -25.12
N ALA A 401 9.63 -7.93 -24.07
CA ALA A 401 9.84 -7.38 -22.72
C ALA A 401 9.83 -5.82 -22.67
N VAL A 402 9.23 -5.17 -23.68
CA VAL A 402 9.19 -3.70 -23.77
C VAL A 402 7.95 -3.18 -23.06
N PRO A 403 8.10 -2.38 -21.97
CA PRO A 403 6.97 -1.70 -21.33
C PRO A 403 6.51 -0.50 -22.15
N VAL A 404 5.20 -0.39 -22.35
CA VAL A 404 4.55 0.73 -23.03
C VAL A 404 3.53 1.36 -22.09
N ARG A 405 3.72 2.63 -21.76
CA ARG A 405 2.86 3.35 -20.82
C ARG A 405 1.49 3.62 -21.46
N LEU A 406 0.42 3.19 -20.78
CA LEU A 406 -0.97 3.44 -21.15
C LEU A 406 -1.59 4.61 -20.39
N VAL A 407 -1.28 4.76 -19.11
CA VAL A 407 -1.77 5.83 -18.23
C VAL A 407 -0.57 6.49 -17.56
N ALA A 408 -0.49 7.82 -17.61
CA ALA A 408 0.69 8.58 -17.23
C ALA A 408 0.45 9.57 -16.07
N SER A 409 -0.79 9.82 -15.68
CA SER A 409 -1.12 10.84 -14.67
C SER A 409 -2.22 10.34 -13.75
N GLY A 410 -2.12 10.67 -12.48
CA GLY A 410 -2.93 10.10 -11.42
C GLY A 410 -2.35 8.80 -10.91
N THR A 411 -3.12 8.08 -10.10
CA THR A 411 -2.76 6.78 -9.56
C THR A 411 -3.80 5.74 -9.96
N VAL A 412 -3.35 4.70 -10.67
CA VAL A 412 -4.16 3.53 -11.02
C VAL A 412 -4.13 2.59 -9.82
N GLU A 413 -5.28 2.46 -9.15
CA GLU A 413 -5.42 1.63 -7.93
C GLU A 413 -5.78 0.18 -8.24
N ALA A 414 -6.45 -0.07 -9.36
CA ALA A 414 -6.82 -1.41 -9.82
C ALA A 414 -7.10 -1.40 -11.32
N PHE A 415 -7.02 -2.55 -11.97
CA PHE A 415 -7.39 -2.69 -13.39
C PHE A 415 -8.01 -4.06 -13.70
N SER A 416 -8.74 -4.12 -14.81
CA SER A 416 -9.26 -5.35 -15.39
C SER A 416 -8.95 -5.41 -16.88
N ALA A 417 -8.28 -6.47 -17.30
CA ALA A 417 -7.79 -6.65 -18.67
C ALA A 417 -8.88 -7.23 -19.59
N GLY A 418 -9.12 -6.59 -20.73
CA GLY A 418 -9.89 -7.14 -21.84
C GLY A 418 -8.98 -7.48 -23.04
N ARG A 419 -9.58 -7.95 -24.13
CA ARG A 419 -8.83 -8.29 -25.36
C ARG A 419 -8.32 -7.08 -26.12
N GLU A 420 -9.06 -5.96 -26.09
CA GLU A 420 -8.77 -4.75 -26.86
C GLU A 420 -8.57 -3.51 -25.99
N ARG A 421 -9.05 -3.54 -24.75
CA ARG A 421 -9.00 -2.43 -23.79
C ARG A 421 -8.67 -2.92 -22.39
N VAL A 422 -8.18 -2.02 -21.56
CA VAL A 422 -8.13 -2.19 -20.13
C VAL A 422 -9.11 -1.20 -19.49
N VAL A 423 -9.85 -1.65 -18.49
CA VAL A 423 -10.61 -0.80 -17.57
C VAL A 423 -9.78 -0.64 -16.30
N TYR A 424 -9.73 0.56 -15.75
CA TYR A 424 -8.93 0.85 -14.57
C TYR A 424 -9.60 1.87 -13.65
N ALA A 425 -9.30 1.75 -12.37
CA ALA A 425 -9.69 2.67 -11.32
C ALA A 425 -8.60 3.74 -11.19
N LEU A 426 -8.95 5.01 -11.40
CA LEU A 426 -8.01 6.12 -11.38
C LEU A 426 -8.41 7.16 -10.33
N ALA A 427 -7.48 7.50 -9.46
CA ALA A 427 -7.54 8.59 -8.52
C ALA A 427 -6.48 9.68 -8.82
N SER A 428 -6.62 10.85 -8.20
CA SER A 428 -5.60 11.90 -8.22
C SER A 428 -5.78 12.84 -7.02
N LEU A 429 -4.83 13.73 -6.79
CA LEU A 429 -4.99 14.82 -5.80
C LEU A 429 -6.23 15.69 -6.04
N ALA A 430 -6.76 15.72 -7.27
CA ALA A 430 -7.98 16.48 -7.62
C ALA A 430 -9.30 15.74 -7.35
N GLY A 431 -9.29 14.44 -7.08
CA GLY A 431 -10.53 13.71 -6.84
C GLY A 431 -10.37 12.21 -6.59
N PRO A 432 -11.42 11.61 -6.00
CA PRO A 432 -11.46 10.19 -5.68
C PRO A 432 -11.53 9.31 -6.93
N VAL A 433 -11.43 8.01 -6.70
CA VAL A 433 -11.50 6.99 -7.76
C VAL A 433 -12.77 7.10 -8.59
N ASP A 434 -12.58 7.06 -9.91
CA ASP A 434 -13.58 6.68 -10.89
C ASP A 434 -13.00 5.66 -11.87
N LEU A 435 -13.87 4.97 -12.61
CA LEU A 435 -13.47 3.99 -13.60
C LEU A 435 -13.27 4.64 -14.97
N TYR A 436 -12.20 4.22 -15.62
CA TYR A 436 -11.81 4.66 -16.95
C TYR A 436 -11.51 3.47 -17.84
N SER A 437 -11.51 3.67 -19.15
CA SER A 437 -10.98 2.69 -20.10
C SER A 437 -10.01 3.32 -21.08
N VAL A 438 -9.02 2.53 -21.52
CA VAL A 438 -8.11 2.88 -22.60
C VAL A 438 -7.87 1.66 -23.49
N ALA A 439 -7.68 1.87 -24.80
CA ALA A 439 -7.31 0.79 -25.70
C ALA A 439 -5.91 0.25 -25.36
N LEU A 440 -5.68 -1.08 -25.51
CA LEU A 440 -4.36 -1.69 -25.26
C LEU A 440 -3.24 -1.17 -26.17
N ARG A 441 -3.59 -0.57 -27.33
CA ARG A 441 -2.63 0.14 -28.19
C ARG A 441 -2.29 1.55 -27.72
N GLY A 442 -2.91 2.00 -26.62
CA GLY A 442 -2.84 3.38 -26.15
C GLY A 442 -3.88 4.28 -26.82
N GLY A 443 -3.87 5.56 -26.48
CA GLY A 443 -4.77 6.57 -26.98
C GLY A 443 -5.52 7.33 -25.88
N ARG A 444 -6.64 7.94 -26.23
CA ARG A 444 -7.43 8.73 -25.29
C ARG A 444 -8.18 7.83 -24.30
N ALA A 445 -8.00 8.08 -23.02
CA ALA A 445 -8.79 7.47 -21.96
C ALA A 445 -10.25 8.00 -21.98
N GLU A 446 -11.19 7.11 -21.67
CA GLU A 446 -12.61 7.41 -21.53
C GLU A 446 -13.05 7.19 -20.09
N ARG A 447 -13.64 8.20 -19.45
CA ARG A 447 -14.23 8.06 -18.12
C ARG A 447 -15.56 7.28 -18.23
N LEU A 448 -15.73 6.24 -17.42
CA LEU A 448 -16.87 5.34 -17.44
C LEU A 448 -17.85 5.61 -16.30
N THR A 449 -17.38 6.13 -15.17
CA THR A 449 -18.21 6.43 -14.00
C THR A 449 -18.02 7.86 -13.52
N ASP A 450 -18.95 8.34 -12.72
CA ASP A 450 -18.89 9.64 -12.04
C ASP A 450 -19.72 9.52 -10.74
N ALA A 451 -19.26 8.63 -9.85
CA ALA A 451 -20.02 8.21 -8.68
C ALA A 451 -20.30 9.35 -7.68
N ASN A 452 -19.40 10.32 -7.62
CA ASN A 452 -19.50 11.45 -6.69
C ASN A 452 -19.92 12.77 -7.37
N ARG A 453 -20.47 12.73 -8.60
CA ARG A 453 -20.82 13.92 -9.40
C ARG A 453 -21.63 14.94 -8.60
N GLU A 454 -22.75 14.53 -8.03
CA GLU A 454 -23.67 15.44 -7.34
C GLU A 454 -23.01 16.09 -6.12
N ARG A 455 -22.28 15.31 -5.36
CA ARG A 455 -21.58 15.77 -4.15
C ARG A 455 -20.47 16.75 -4.49
N LEU A 456 -19.64 16.40 -5.48
CA LEU A 456 -18.50 17.21 -5.87
C LEU A 456 -18.89 18.43 -6.72
N ALA A 457 -20.05 18.41 -7.41
CA ALA A 457 -20.54 19.57 -8.16
C ALA A 457 -20.78 20.81 -7.27
N ALA A 458 -21.12 20.61 -5.99
CA ALA A 458 -21.32 21.67 -5.01
C ALA A 458 -20.01 22.13 -4.34
N ARG A 459 -18.89 21.51 -4.66
CA ARG A 459 -17.58 21.74 -4.02
C ARG A 459 -16.57 22.25 -5.04
N ARG A 460 -15.66 23.08 -4.56
CA ARG A 460 -14.49 23.52 -5.33
C ARG A 460 -13.26 22.79 -4.82
N MET A 461 -12.73 21.89 -5.65
CA MET A 461 -11.43 21.24 -5.39
C MET A 461 -10.31 22.25 -5.64
N SER A 462 -9.30 22.20 -4.79
CA SER A 462 -8.13 23.05 -4.87
C SER A 462 -7.15 22.58 -5.94
N GLU A 463 -6.53 23.53 -6.64
CA GLU A 463 -5.50 23.23 -7.63
C GLU A 463 -4.22 22.76 -6.94
N PHE A 464 -3.50 21.87 -7.60
CA PHE A 464 -2.21 21.39 -7.13
C PHE A 464 -1.15 21.47 -8.24
N GLU A 465 0.10 21.49 -7.83
CA GLU A 465 1.26 21.50 -8.73
C GLU A 465 2.35 20.58 -8.18
N GLN A 466 2.93 19.75 -9.04
CA GLN A 466 4.18 19.04 -8.73
C GLN A 466 5.36 19.97 -9.03
N PHE A 467 6.35 20.00 -8.14
CA PHE A 467 7.58 20.79 -8.34
C PHE A 467 8.81 19.91 -8.02
N THR A 468 9.96 20.39 -8.43
CA THR A 468 11.25 19.75 -8.17
C THR A 468 12.21 20.74 -7.56
N PHE A 469 13.17 20.24 -6.79
CA PHE A 469 14.24 21.00 -6.19
C PHE A 469 15.51 20.14 -6.04
N ARG A 470 16.61 20.74 -5.60
CA ARG A 470 17.85 20.02 -5.29
C ARG A 470 17.88 19.66 -3.81
N GLY A 471 17.70 18.35 -3.53
CA GLY A 471 17.66 17.78 -2.19
C GLY A 471 19.03 17.44 -1.63
N TRP A 472 19.09 16.36 -0.86
CA TRP A 472 20.35 15.80 -0.36
C TRP A 472 21.27 15.47 -1.54
N ASN A 473 22.59 15.69 -1.35
CA ASN A 473 23.61 15.44 -2.38
C ASN A 473 23.35 16.11 -3.75
N ASP A 474 22.58 17.20 -3.76
CA ASP A 474 22.18 17.89 -4.99
C ASP A 474 21.38 17.03 -5.99
N GLU A 475 20.73 15.95 -5.50
CA GLU A 475 19.87 15.10 -6.29
C GLU A 475 18.49 15.74 -6.50
N THR A 476 17.81 15.35 -7.59
CA THR A 476 16.46 15.87 -7.88
C THR A 476 15.44 15.20 -6.99
N VAL A 477 14.76 15.99 -6.17
CA VAL A 477 13.67 15.56 -5.30
C VAL A 477 12.37 16.22 -5.77
N TYR A 478 11.26 15.51 -5.59
CA TYR A 478 9.93 15.93 -6.03
C TYR A 478 9.07 16.31 -4.83
N GLY A 479 8.13 17.22 -5.06
CA GLY A 479 7.13 17.58 -4.07
C GLY A 479 5.85 18.08 -4.72
N TYR A 480 4.82 18.24 -3.91
CA TYR A 480 3.52 18.77 -4.32
C TYR A 480 3.14 19.95 -3.46
N VAL A 481 2.50 20.95 -4.07
CA VAL A 481 1.79 22.00 -3.37
C VAL A 481 0.32 22.00 -3.78
N VAL A 482 -0.57 22.21 -2.80
CA VAL A 482 -2.00 22.37 -3.05
C VAL A 482 -2.40 23.77 -2.58
N LYS A 483 -3.07 24.53 -3.45
CA LYS A 483 -3.54 25.88 -3.14
C LYS A 483 -4.69 25.81 -2.12
N PRO A 484 -4.80 26.78 -1.20
CA PRO A 484 -5.95 26.85 -0.30
C PRO A 484 -7.24 27.18 -1.06
N TYR A 485 -8.37 26.78 -0.49
CA TYR A 485 -9.68 27.20 -0.99
C TYR A 485 -9.77 28.74 -1.03
N GLY A 486 -10.38 29.28 -2.09
CA GLY A 486 -10.50 30.72 -2.27
C GLY A 486 -9.16 31.42 -2.50
N PHE A 487 -8.20 30.72 -3.10
CA PHE A 487 -6.85 31.24 -3.38
C PHE A 487 -6.88 32.59 -4.11
N GLU A 488 -6.13 33.56 -3.56
CA GLU A 488 -5.86 34.88 -4.13
C GLU A 488 -4.34 35.08 -4.22
N PRO A 489 -3.78 35.37 -5.40
CA PRO A 489 -2.32 35.44 -5.60
C PRO A 489 -1.58 36.43 -4.71
N ALA A 490 -2.27 37.48 -4.26
CA ALA A 490 -1.66 38.52 -3.42
C ALA A 490 -1.67 38.21 -1.92
N LYS A 491 -2.34 37.16 -1.51
CA LYS A 491 -2.40 36.74 -0.11
C LYS A 491 -1.35 35.69 0.22
N ARG A 492 -0.90 35.68 1.48
CA ARG A 492 -0.04 34.64 2.03
C ARG A 492 -0.87 33.72 2.95
N TYR A 493 -0.63 32.42 2.81
CA TYR A 493 -1.42 31.38 3.46
C TYR A 493 -0.56 30.53 4.38
N PRO A 494 -1.07 30.15 5.58
CA PRO A 494 -0.37 29.27 6.49
C PRO A 494 -0.21 27.89 5.85
N ILE A 495 0.86 27.18 6.23
CA ILE A 495 1.28 25.91 5.62
C ILE A 495 0.94 24.74 6.52
N ALA A 496 0.19 23.78 6.02
CA ALA A 496 0.16 22.41 6.50
C ALA A 496 1.27 21.64 5.76
N PHE A 497 2.39 21.39 6.43
CA PHE A 497 3.52 20.65 5.89
C PHE A 497 3.36 19.17 6.27
N VAL A 498 2.91 18.35 5.31
CA VAL A 498 2.56 16.96 5.54
C VAL A 498 3.71 16.04 5.12
N VAL A 499 4.14 15.15 6.02
CA VAL A 499 5.23 14.19 5.83
C VAL A 499 4.65 12.77 5.79
N HIS A 500 4.91 12.03 4.71
CA HIS A 500 4.36 10.70 4.53
C HIS A 500 5.00 9.65 5.45
N GLY A 501 4.27 8.56 5.65
CA GLY A 501 4.74 7.34 6.32
C GLY A 501 5.59 6.44 5.44
N GLY A 502 5.73 5.21 5.81
CA GLY A 502 6.55 4.20 5.15
C GLY A 502 7.80 3.87 5.97
N PRO A 503 9.02 4.30 5.59
CA PRO A 503 9.37 5.44 4.72
C PRO A 503 9.28 5.19 3.20
N GLN A 504 9.29 3.95 2.76
CA GLN A 504 9.25 3.59 1.34
C GLN A 504 7.79 3.61 0.81
N VAL A 505 7.13 4.76 0.97
CA VAL A 505 5.82 5.13 0.40
C VAL A 505 5.94 6.56 -0.11
N GLY A 506 5.04 7.05 -0.92
CA GLY A 506 5.01 8.42 -1.40
C GLY A 506 3.61 9.04 -1.26
N PHE A 507 3.54 10.37 -1.28
CA PHE A 507 2.26 11.03 -1.48
C PHE A 507 1.77 10.88 -2.91
N GLY A 508 2.64 11.20 -3.87
CA GLY A 508 2.29 11.13 -5.27
C GLY A 508 1.04 11.91 -5.65
N ASN A 509 0.58 11.71 -6.88
CA ASN A 509 -0.71 12.23 -7.38
C ASN A 509 -1.84 11.24 -7.05
N LEU A 510 -2.16 11.11 -5.76
CA LEU A 510 -2.99 10.10 -5.14
C LEU A 510 -4.15 10.74 -4.37
N TRP A 511 -5.33 10.10 -4.35
CA TRP A 511 -6.41 10.40 -3.42
C TRP A 511 -6.31 9.50 -2.19
N THR A 512 -6.31 10.10 -1.02
CA THR A 512 -6.35 9.33 0.23
C THR A 512 -7.53 9.77 1.09
N TYR A 513 -8.11 8.84 1.84
CA TYR A 513 -9.17 9.14 2.82
C TYR A 513 -8.60 9.44 4.21
N ARG A 514 -7.32 9.16 4.40
CA ARG A 514 -6.47 9.57 5.53
C ARG A 514 -5.51 10.65 4.99
N TRP A 515 -5.21 11.67 5.76
CA TRP A 515 -4.26 12.72 5.34
C TRP A 515 -4.58 13.38 3.99
N ASN A 516 -5.87 13.61 3.74
CA ASN A 516 -6.32 14.15 2.45
C ASN A 516 -5.94 15.63 2.30
N ALA A 517 -5.12 15.95 1.30
CA ALA A 517 -4.64 17.32 1.05
C ALA A 517 -5.78 18.31 0.76
N GLN A 518 -6.89 17.85 0.15
CA GLN A 518 -8.02 18.71 -0.18
C GLN A 518 -8.82 19.15 1.06
N THR A 519 -8.82 18.36 2.15
CA THR A 519 -9.47 18.76 3.40
C THR A 519 -8.71 19.88 4.09
N PHE A 520 -7.38 19.81 4.13
CA PHE A 520 -6.54 20.90 4.65
C PHE A 520 -6.65 22.16 3.77
N ALA A 521 -6.62 21.98 2.45
CA ALA A 521 -6.80 23.08 1.51
C ALA A 521 -8.18 23.72 1.63
N GLY A 522 -9.24 22.92 1.82
CA GLY A 522 -10.60 23.37 2.08
C GLY A 522 -10.74 24.19 3.36
N ALA A 523 -9.95 23.87 4.39
CA ALA A 523 -9.86 24.62 5.65
C ALA A 523 -9.04 25.93 5.53
N GLY A 524 -8.47 26.22 4.35
CA GLY A 524 -7.75 27.46 4.06
C GLY A 524 -6.24 27.40 4.22
N TYR A 525 -5.66 26.20 4.34
CA TYR A 525 -4.22 25.97 4.38
C TYR A 525 -3.63 25.76 2.99
N ALA A 526 -2.45 26.27 2.76
CA ALA A 526 -1.57 25.79 1.72
C ALA A 526 -1.02 24.42 2.17
N VAL A 527 -1.08 23.39 1.33
CA VAL A 527 -0.51 22.08 1.67
C VAL A 527 0.81 21.91 0.90
N ALA A 528 1.87 21.53 1.60
CA ALA A 528 3.15 21.18 0.99
C ALA A 528 3.55 19.75 1.41
N MET A 529 3.98 18.96 0.43
CA MET A 529 4.33 17.55 0.59
C MET A 529 5.60 17.27 -0.21
N ILE A 530 6.54 16.51 0.36
CA ILE A 530 7.84 16.20 -0.26
C ILE A 530 7.99 14.68 -0.32
N ASP A 531 8.34 14.16 -1.48
CA ASP A 531 8.73 12.76 -1.70
C ASP A 531 10.25 12.64 -1.49
N PHE A 532 10.67 12.58 -0.23
CA PHE A 532 12.08 12.57 0.20
C PHE A 532 12.79 11.26 -0.14
N HIS A 533 14.13 11.21 -0.01
CA HIS A 533 14.94 10.00 -0.16
C HIS A 533 14.37 8.84 0.66
N GLY A 534 14.17 7.69 0.03
CA GLY A 534 13.41 6.54 0.53
C GLY A 534 12.10 6.30 -0.25
N THR A 535 11.49 7.34 -0.82
CA THR A 535 10.24 7.23 -1.58
C THR A 535 10.44 6.40 -2.86
N PRO A 536 9.55 5.42 -3.18
CA PRO A 536 9.64 4.65 -4.42
C PRO A 536 9.22 5.46 -5.66
N GLY A 537 9.51 4.92 -6.86
CA GLY A 537 9.16 5.55 -8.13
C GLY A 537 10.20 6.51 -8.70
N TYR A 538 11.27 6.77 -7.93
CA TYR A 538 12.40 7.63 -8.34
C TYR A 538 13.67 6.83 -8.63
N GLY A 539 13.57 5.52 -8.73
CA GLY A 539 14.64 4.55 -8.90
C GLY A 539 14.98 3.82 -7.60
N GLN A 540 15.46 2.58 -7.71
CA GLN A 540 15.73 1.73 -6.54
C GLN A 540 16.83 2.31 -5.64
N ALA A 541 17.83 2.96 -6.22
CA ALA A 541 18.88 3.62 -5.45
C ALA A 541 18.35 4.76 -4.56
N PHE A 542 17.33 5.49 -5.02
CA PHE A 542 16.66 6.52 -4.23
C PHE A 542 15.88 5.91 -3.07
N THR A 543 15.15 4.81 -3.32
CA THR A 543 14.42 4.05 -2.30
C THR A 543 15.38 3.45 -1.25
N ASP A 544 16.47 2.81 -1.67
CA ASP A 544 17.45 2.16 -0.79
C ASP A 544 18.25 3.15 0.07
N SER A 545 18.31 4.41 -0.35
CA SER A 545 19.20 5.41 0.26
C SER A 545 18.91 5.73 1.72
N ILE A 546 17.70 5.42 2.20
CA ILE A 546 17.27 5.67 3.57
C ILE A 546 17.76 4.62 4.57
N ARG A 547 18.18 3.45 4.11
CA ARG A 547 18.68 2.40 4.99
C ARG A 547 19.81 2.89 5.89
N GLY A 548 19.64 2.75 7.20
CA GLY A 548 20.58 3.24 8.21
C GLY A 548 20.63 4.76 8.35
N ASP A 549 19.71 5.49 7.73
CA ASP A 549 19.72 6.97 7.74
C ASP A 549 18.30 7.57 7.76
N TRP A 550 17.46 7.10 8.65
CA TRP A 550 16.07 7.53 8.76
C TRP A 550 15.91 9.02 9.05
N GLY A 551 16.83 9.59 9.83
CA GLY A 551 16.76 10.99 10.28
C GLY A 551 17.63 11.97 9.48
N GLY A 552 18.52 11.49 8.62
CA GLY A 552 19.51 12.32 7.92
C GLY A 552 19.01 12.85 6.57
N LYS A 553 19.13 12.03 5.51
CA LYS A 553 18.74 12.45 4.14
C LYS A 553 17.29 12.92 4.05
N PRO A 554 16.30 12.23 4.63
CA PRO A 554 14.92 12.72 4.57
C PRO A 554 14.73 14.07 5.21
N LEU A 555 15.36 14.35 6.38
CA LEU A 555 15.26 15.66 7.01
C LEU A 555 15.88 16.77 6.14
N VAL A 556 17.03 16.50 5.50
CA VAL A 556 17.66 17.47 4.55
C VAL A 556 16.73 17.77 3.38
N ASP A 557 16.08 16.74 2.81
CA ASP A 557 15.12 16.93 1.72
C ASP A 557 13.89 17.72 2.16
N LEU A 558 13.35 17.43 3.34
CA LEU A 558 12.22 18.17 3.91
C LEU A 558 12.58 19.65 4.15
N GLN A 559 13.77 19.94 4.67
CA GLN A 559 14.27 21.30 4.89
C GLN A 559 14.43 22.06 3.57
N LYS A 560 15.16 21.46 2.62
CA LYS A 560 15.40 22.07 1.31
C LYS A 560 14.10 22.18 0.49
N GLY A 561 13.23 21.18 0.56
CA GLY A 561 11.96 21.13 -0.16
C GLY A 561 10.99 22.21 0.32
N LEU A 562 10.86 22.39 1.63
CA LEU A 562 10.04 23.47 2.18
C LEU A 562 10.59 24.86 1.82
N ALA A 563 11.92 25.04 1.89
CA ALA A 563 12.57 26.28 1.49
C ALA A 563 12.34 26.58 -0.01
N ALA A 564 12.55 25.59 -0.88
CA ALA A 564 12.32 25.72 -2.32
C ALA A 564 10.85 26.01 -2.67
N ALA A 565 9.91 25.38 -1.95
CA ALA A 565 8.49 25.66 -2.13
C ALA A 565 8.16 27.12 -1.76
N ILE A 566 8.66 27.62 -0.62
CA ILE A 566 8.43 29.03 -0.18
C ILE A 566 9.05 30.02 -1.17
N GLU A 567 10.23 29.72 -1.68
CA GLU A 567 10.90 30.56 -2.70
C GLU A 567 10.11 30.59 -4.02
N LYS A 568 9.70 29.41 -4.51
CA LYS A 568 8.95 29.27 -5.76
C LYS A 568 7.53 29.84 -5.67
N TYR A 569 6.90 29.74 -4.53
CA TYR A 569 5.50 30.11 -4.31
C TYR A 569 5.37 31.19 -3.23
N PRO A 570 5.48 32.48 -3.58
CA PRO A 570 5.48 33.60 -2.60
C PRO A 570 4.20 33.70 -1.76
N TRP A 571 3.14 33.05 -2.17
CA TRP A 571 1.88 32.94 -1.42
C TRP A 571 1.94 31.94 -0.23
N LEU A 572 3.00 31.14 -0.10
CA LEU A 572 3.27 30.34 1.07
C LEU A 572 3.80 31.23 2.21
N ASP A 573 3.15 31.18 3.37
CA ASP A 573 3.62 31.91 4.55
C ASP A 573 4.56 31.05 5.39
N GLY A 574 5.85 31.15 5.07
CA GLY A 574 6.86 30.39 5.77
C GLY A 574 6.91 30.59 7.29
N GLU A 575 6.45 31.73 7.82
CA GLU A 575 6.45 32.02 9.24
C GLU A 575 5.28 31.33 9.99
N ARG A 576 4.29 30.86 9.27
CA ARG A 576 3.12 30.17 9.77
C ARG A 576 3.00 28.78 9.19
N ALA A 577 3.71 27.82 9.77
CA ALA A 577 3.69 26.42 9.34
C ALA A 577 3.57 25.47 10.53
N CYS A 578 2.75 24.41 10.40
CA CYS A 578 2.76 23.23 11.24
C CYS A 578 3.22 22.00 10.46
N ALA A 579 4.00 21.12 11.10
CA ALA A 579 4.40 19.83 10.53
C ALA A 579 3.45 18.74 10.99
N LEU A 580 3.03 17.87 10.06
CA LEU A 580 2.07 16.82 10.30
C LEU A 580 2.55 15.51 9.68
N GLY A 581 2.44 14.40 10.40
CA GLY A 581 2.83 13.11 9.85
C GLY A 581 2.35 11.92 10.66
N ALA A 582 2.30 10.75 9.99
CA ALA A 582 1.92 9.48 10.60
C ALA A 582 2.95 8.37 10.32
N SER A 583 3.02 7.39 11.22
CA SER A 583 3.92 6.24 11.06
C SER A 583 5.39 6.69 11.01
N TYR A 584 6.13 6.41 9.94
CA TYR A 584 7.43 7.03 9.73
C TYR A 584 7.31 8.58 9.71
N GLY A 585 6.24 9.15 9.12
CA GLY A 585 5.98 10.59 9.21
C GLY A 585 5.81 11.05 10.65
N GLY A 586 5.19 10.25 11.51
CA GLY A 586 5.11 10.50 12.96
C GLY A 586 6.46 10.36 13.67
N PHE A 587 7.30 9.38 13.28
CA PHE A 587 8.72 9.34 13.67
C PHE A 587 9.41 10.65 13.29
N MET A 588 9.23 11.11 12.05
CA MET A 588 9.82 12.37 11.59
C MET A 588 9.30 13.57 12.39
N MET A 589 8.07 13.55 12.88
CA MET A 589 7.55 14.59 13.79
C MET A 589 8.32 14.63 15.11
N ASN A 590 8.55 13.47 15.74
CA ASN A 590 9.39 13.34 16.93
C ASN A 590 10.86 13.75 16.64
N TRP A 591 11.35 13.42 15.45
CA TRP A 591 12.71 13.74 15.01
C TRP A 591 12.90 15.24 14.73
N ILE A 592 11.94 15.88 14.06
CA ILE A 592 11.90 17.33 13.81
C ILE A 592 11.88 18.09 15.12
N GLU A 593 11.11 17.63 16.11
CA GLU A 593 11.05 18.27 17.43
C GLU A 593 12.41 18.35 18.13
N GLY A 594 13.29 17.38 17.87
CA GLY A 594 14.65 17.36 18.41
C GLY A 594 15.74 18.00 17.55
N ASN A 595 15.51 18.12 16.21
CA ASN A 595 16.55 18.48 15.24
C ASN A 595 16.21 19.67 14.35
N TRP A 596 14.95 20.15 14.35
CA TRP A 596 14.49 21.33 13.61
C TRP A 596 13.30 22.03 14.29
N PRO A 597 13.27 22.18 15.62
CA PRO A 597 12.09 22.61 16.38
C PRO A 597 11.66 24.05 16.14
N GLU A 598 12.59 24.94 15.73
CA GLU A 598 12.33 26.37 15.52
C GLU A 598 11.50 26.67 14.29
N ARG A 599 11.34 25.69 13.40
CA ARG A 599 10.71 25.92 12.10
C ARG A 599 9.19 25.98 12.16
N PHE A 600 8.57 25.25 13.08
CA PHE A 600 7.14 25.01 13.11
C PHE A 600 6.48 25.64 14.34
N ARG A 601 5.26 26.13 14.16
CA ARG A 601 4.42 26.65 15.25
C ARG A 601 3.76 25.52 16.02
N CYS A 602 3.47 24.41 15.36
CA CYS A 602 2.95 23.20 15.99
C CYS A 602 3.32 21.95 15.20
N ILE A 603 3.17 20.81 15.87
CA ILE A 603 3.40 19.49 15.29
C ILE A 603 2.16 18.61 15.53
N VAL A 604 1.83 17.76 14.56
CA VAL A 604 0.84 16.68 14.68
C VAL A 604 1.54 15.36 14.42
N ASN A 605 1.66 14.56 15.46
CA ASN A 605 2.29 13.24 15.47
C ASN A 605 1.21 12.17 15.61
N HIS A 606 1.00 11.37 14.56
CA HIS A 606 0.11 10.22 14.59
C HIS A 606 0.93 8.93 14.44
N ASP A 607 0.78 8.00 15.38
CA ASP A 607 1.44 6.68 15.41
C ASP A 607 2.96 6.72 15.22
N GLY A 608 3.63 7.78 15.71
CA GLY A 608 5.05 7.98 15.44
C GLY A 608 5.95 7.18 16.38
N VAL A 609 7.03 6.61 15.85
CA VAL A 609 8.07 5.98 16.67
C VAL A 609 8.77 7.05 17.51
N PHE A 610 8.85 6.80 18.82
CA PHE A 610 9.52 7.65 19.81
C PHE A 610 10.83 7.04 20.30
N ASP A 611 10.82 5.73 20.62
CA ASP A 611 12.03 4.97 20.99
C ASP A 611 12.18 3.76 20.07
N GLN A 612 13.24 3.75 19.25
CA GLN A 612 13.52 2.69 18.29
C GLN A 612 13.80 1.33 18.94
N ARG A 613 14.38 1.31 20.15
CA ARG A 613 14.64 0.06 20.89
C ARG A 613 13.32 -0.56 21.35
N MET A 614 12.44 0.25 21.96
CA MET A 614 11.11 -0.21 22.35
C MET A 614 10.30 -0.65 21.12
N MET A 615 10.44 0.04 19.98
CA MET A 615 9.80 -0.32 18.73
C MET A 615 10.20 -1.73 18.29
N TYR A 616 11.49 -2.05 18.24
CA TYR A 616 11.99 -3.36 17.82
C TYR A 616 11.39 -4.51 18.63
N TYR A 617 11.35 -4.38 19.97
CA TYR A 617 10.86 -5.45 20.86
C TYR A 617 9.33 -5.53 20.99
N ALA A 618 8.59 -4.62 20.35
CA ALA A 618 7.15 -4.54 20.51
C ALA A 618 6.35 -4.47 19.21
N THR A 619 7.00 -4.19 18.07
CA THR A 619 6.37 -4.29 16.74
C THR A 619 6.01 -5.73 16.39
N GLU A 620 5.04 -5.89 15.53
CA GLU A 620 4.60 -7.20 15.04
C GLU A 620 5.50 -7.74 13.91
N GLU A 621 6.17 -6.89 13.13
CA GLU A 621 7.05 -7.25 12.01
C GLU A 621 8.50 -6.91 12.33
N LEU A 622 9.40 -7.90 12.24
CA LEU A 622 10.82 -7.73 12.56
C LEU A 622 11.71 -7.58 11.30
N TRP A 623 11.29 -8.08 10.13
CA TRP A 623 12.07 -7.92 8.88
C TRP A 623 12.32 -6.45 8.56
N PHE A 624 11.35 -5.58 8.80
CA PHE A 624 11.43 -4.17 8.54
C PHE A 624 12.54 -3.46 9.38
N PRO A 625 12.52 -3.44 10.73
CA PRO A 625 13.59 -2.80 11.50
C PRO A 625 14.94 -3.52 11.34
N GLU A 626 14.96 -4.84 11.13
CA GLU A 626 16.23 -5.56 10.92
C GLU A 626 16.90 -5.16 9.61
N TRP A 627 16.13 -4.96 8.53
CA TRP A 627 16.67 -4.43 7.29
C TRP A 627 17.16 -2.99 7.45
N GLU A 628 16.33 -2.13 8.01
CA GLU A 628 16.58 -0.70 8.11
C GLU A 628 17.78 -0.39 9.01
N PHE A 629 17.96 -1.10 10.10
CA PHE A 629 19.01 -0.83 11.10
C PHE A 629 20.15 -1.85 11.09
N GLY A 630 20.16 -2.78 10.13
CA GLY A 630 21.29 -3.68 9.85
C GLY A 630 21.26 -5.01 10.60
N GLY A 631 20.18 -5.32 11.33
CA GLY A 631 19.97 -6.57 12.06
C GLY A 631 19.23 -6.37 13.38
N PRO A 632 19.09 -7.43 14.18
CA PRO A 632 18.43 -7.36 15.48
C PRO A 632 19.07 -6.32 16.41
N GLU A 633 18.26 -5.61 17.20
CA GLU A 633 18.71 -4.51 18.06
C GLU A 633 19.87 -4.94 19.00
N TYR A 634 19.75 -6.09 19.66
CA TYR A 634 20.77 -6.59 20.60
C TYR A 634 22.14 -6.87 19.96
N SER A 635 22.21 -6.99 18.64
CA SER A 635 23.46 -7.19 17.89
C SER A 635 23.90 -5.95 17.10
N HIS A 636 22.97 -5.01 16.80
CA HIS A 636 23.20 -3.79 16.02
C HIS A 636 22.66 -2.54 16.72
N PRO A 637 22.89 -2.32 18.03
CA PRO A 637 22.26 -1.24 18.79
C PRO A 637 22.58 0.15 18.25
N GLN A 638 23.75 0.35 17.61
CA GLN A 638 24.15 1.64 17.03
C GLN A 638 23.22 2.07 15.87
N GLY A 639 22.70 1.13 15.07
CA GLY A 639 21.75 1.42 14.00
C GLY A 639 20.46 2.03 14.56
N TYR A 640 19.95 1.46 15.64
CA TYR A 640 18.75 1.96 16.32
C TYR A 640 18.98 3.28 17.02
N GLU A 641 20.13 3.50 17.63
CA GLU A 641 20.47 4.75 18.34
C GLU A 641 20.73 5.93 17.39
N ALA A 642 21.20 5.69 16.18
CA ALA A 642 21.54 6.75 15.21
C ALA A 642 20.32 7.61 14.83
N ALA A 643 19.14 7.01 14.80
CA ALA A 643 17.87 7.67 14.46
C ALA A 643 16.82 7.48 15.58
N ASN A 644 17.22 7.69 16.83
CA ASN A 644 16.34 7.49 17.99
C ASN A 644 15.84 8.83 18.57
N PRO A 645 14.56 9.22 18.37
CA PRO A 645 14.03 10.52 18.81
C PRO A 645 14.15 10.76 20.32
N VAL A 646 14.03 9.71 21.15
CA VAL A 646 14.11 9.82 22.62
C VAL A 646 15.42 10.46 23.09
N ASN A 647 16.51 10.30 22.34
CA ASN A 647 17.81 10.88 22.66
C ASN A 647 17.84 12.41 22.56
N PHE A 648 16.84 13.02 21.93
CA PHE A 648 16.78 14.47 21.67
C PHE A 648 15.67 15.18 22.45
N VAL A 649 14.97 14.50 23.35
CA VAL A 649 13.88 15.06 24.15
C VAL A 649 14.26 16.35 24.87
N THR A 650 15.52 16.51 25.28
CA THR A 650 16.01 17.74 25.95
C THR A 650 15.97 18.99 25.06
N ARG A 651 15.84 18.83 23.73
CA ARG A 651 15.74 19.93 22.76
C ARG A 651 14.30 20.27 22.39
N TRP A 652 13.34 19.44 22.76
CA TRP A 652 11.93 19.57 22.43
C TRP A 652 11.33 20.85 23.02
N ARG A 653 10.51 21.57 22.24
CA ARG A 653 9.91 22.84 22.65
C ARG A 653 8.66 23.24 21.88
N THR A 654 8.33 22.57 20.75
CA THR A 654 7.20 22.91 19.89
C THR A 654 5.91 22.24 20.41
N PRO A 655 4.78 22.96 20.49
CA PRO A 655 3.50 22.34 20.84
C PRO A 655 3.18 21.13 19.94
N MET A 656 2.76 20.00 20.54
CA MET A 656 2.53 18.77 19.79
C MET A 656 1.22 18.09 20.16
N LEU A 657 0.40 17.82 19.12
CA LEU A 657 -0.73 16.89 19.19
C LEU A 657 -0.22 15.46 18.91
N VAL A 658 -0.45 14.55 19.84
CA VAL A 658 -0.12 13.12 19.69
C VAL A 658 -1.41 12.32 19.53
N ILE A 659 -1.49 11.47 18.49
CA ILE A 659 -2.67 10.63 18.21
C ILE A 659 -2.22 9.19 18.07
N HIS A 660 -3.00 8.22 18.58
CA HIS A 660 -2.66 6.80 18.49
C HIS A 660 -3.89 5.89 18.59
N GLY A 661 -3.90 4.79 17.83
CA GLY A 661 -4.85 3.68 17.99
C GLY A 661 -4.35 2.66 19.03
N GLU A 662 -5.21 2.18 19.94
CA GLU A 662 -4.80 1.16 20.93
C GLU A 662 -4.51 -0.21 20.28
N GLN A 663 -5.15 -0.50 19.13
CA GLN A 663 -4.95 -1.74 18.40
C GLN A 663 -3.83 -1.63 17.35
N ASP A 664 -3.02 -0.59 17.41
CA ASP A 664 -1.81 -0.48 16.59
C ASP A 664 -0.72 -1.41 17.12
N PHE A 665 -0.50 -2.51 16.39
CA PHE A 665 0.56 -3.46 16.71
C PHE A 665 1.79 -3.28 15.80
N ARG A 666 1.67 -2.45 14.76
CA ARG A 666 2.77 -2.00 13.91
C ARG A 666 3.70 -1.06 14.70
N ILE A 667 3.15 0.05 15.19
CA ILE A 667 3.82 0.98 16.11
C ILE A 667 2.99 1.01 17.39
N PRO A 668 3.35 0.22 18.42
CA PRO A 668 2.51 0.08 19.61
C PRO A 668 2.20 1.41 20.28
N TYR A 669 0.97 1.60 20.73
CA TYR A 669 0.46 2.87 21.27
C TYR A 669 1.25 3.39 22.48
N SER A 670 2.05 2.54 23.14
CA SER A 670 3.01 2.94 24.15
C SER A 670 4.05 3.97 23.64
N GLN A 671 4.33 4.01 22.35
CA GLN A 671 5.19 5.01 21.72
C GLN A 671 4.57 6.41 21.81
N GLY A 672 3.27 6.53 21.51
CA GLY A 672 2.53 7.78 21.66
C GLY A 672 2.43 8.24 23.10
N ILE A 673 2.14 7.32 24.04
CA ILE A 673 2.12 7.63 25.48
C ILE A 673 3.48 8.13 25.95
N ALA A 674 4.58 7.52 25.49
CA ALA A 674 5.94 7.89 25.87
C ALA A 674 6.29 9.30 25.33
N ALA A 675 5.97 9.60 24.08
CA ALA A 675 6.15 10.93 23.49
C ALA A 675 5.36 12.00 24.26
N PHE A 676 4.08 11.75 24.52
CA PHE A 676 3.23 12.66 25.31
C PHE A 676 3.77 12.86 26.73
N THR A 677 4.23 11.81 27.41
CA THR A 677 4.84 11.90 28.72
C THR A 677 6.09 12.80 28.71
N ALA A 678 6.93 12.66 27.66
CA ALA A 678 8.13 13.49 27.50
C ALA A 678 7.74 14.98 27.35
N LEU A 679 6.75 15.30 26.51
CA LEU A 679 6.23 16.66 26.32
C LEU A 679 5.71 17.25 27.63
N GLN A 680 4.86 16.53 28.35
CA GLN A 680 4.27 16.98 29.62
C GLN A 680 5.34 17.20 30.70
N ARG A 681 6.31 16.30 30.82
CA ARG A 681 7.43 16.45 31.76
C ARG A 681 8.34 17.62 31.45
N ARG A 682 8.39 18.02 30.19
CA ARG A 682 9.12 19.20 29.69
C ARG A 682 8.31 20.51 29.85
N GLY A 683 7.03 20.43 30.20
CA GLY A 683 6.12 21.60 30.27
C GLY A 683 5.77 22.13 28.86
N ILE A 684 5.85 21.29 27.83
CA ILE A 684 5.50 21.64 26.45
C ILE A 684 4.00 21.42 26.27
N GLU A 685 3.32 22.41 25.69
CA GLU A 685 1.89 22.32 25.36
C GLU A 685 1.64 21.08 24.48
N SER A 686 0.74 20.21 24.91
CA SER A 686 0.48 18.96 24.19
C SER A 686 -0.89 18.39 24.52
N LEU A 687 -1.45 17.68 23.52
CA LEU A 687 -2.71 16.95 23.62
C LEU A 687 -2.45 15.50 23.20
N LEU A 688 -3.03 14.54 23.92
CA LEU A 688 -3.03 13.13 23.53
C LEU A 688 -4.46 12.68 23.18
N VAL A 689 -4.62 12.10 22.00
CA VAL A 689 -5.87 11.47 21.54
C VAL A 689 -5.61 9.99 21.33
N VAL A 690 -6.39 9.15 22.00
CA VAL A 690 -6.32 7.68 21.88
C VAL A 690 -7.63 7.16 21.34
N PHE A 691 -7.57 6.33 20.29
CA PHE A 691 -8.72 5.62 19.72
C PHE A 691 -8.69 4.16 20.17
N PRO A 692 -9.56 3.74 21.13
CA PRO A 692 -9.49 2.40 21.71
C PRO A 692 -9.74 1.25 20.72
N ASP A 693 -10.55 1.53 19.71
CA ASP A 693 -11.03 0.54 18.72
C ASP A 693 -10.45 0.73 17.31
N GLU A 694 -9.37 1.52 17.18
CA GLU A 694 -8.69 1.73 15.90
C GLU A 694 -7.27 1.16 15.95
N ASN A 695 -6.80 0.74 14.78
CA ASN A 695 -5.46 0.21 14.58
C ASN A 695 -4.48 1.33 14.15
N HIS A 696 -3.45 0.99 13.36
CA HIS A 696 -2.52 1.95 12.75
C HIS A 696 -3.22 2.97 11.84
N TRP A 697 -4.47 2.71 11.46
CA TRP A 697 -5.29 3.59 10.65
C TRP A 697 -6.61 3.92 11.35
N VAL A 698 -7.01 5.19 11.37
CA VAL A 698 -8.32 5.60 11.85
C VAL A 698 -9.31 5.49 10.70
N LEU A 699 -10.18 4.45 10.73
CA LEU A 699 -11.01 4.04 9.59
C LEU A 699 -12.50 4.16 9.81
N LYS A 700 -12.99 4.09 11.06
CA LYS A 700 -14.41 4.26 11.33
C LYS A 700 -14.84 5.69 11.01
N PRO A 701 -16.01 5.90 10.37
CA PRO A 701 -16.42 7.22 9.90
C PRO A 701 -16.45 8.29 10.98
N ALA A 702 -17.01 8.00 12.17
CA ALA A 702 -17.08 8.95 13.26
C ALA A 702 -15.69 9.30 13.82
N ASP A 703 -14.80 8.29 13.94
CA ASP A 703 -13.43 8.48 14.42
C ASP A 703 -12.60 9.26 13.39
N SER A 704 -12.79 9.01 12.09
CA SER A 704 -12.17 9.82 11.03
C SER A 704 -12.61 11.29 11.10
N VAL A 705 -13.90 11.56 11.34
CA VAL A 705 -14.41 12.93 11.53
C VAL A 705 -13.78 13.59 12.74
N LEU A 706 -13.76 12.90 13.89
CA LEU A 706 -13.15 13.40 15.12
C LEU A 706 -11.66 13.68 14.92
N TRP A 707 -10.94 12.76 14.29
CA TRP A 707 -9.51 12.89 13.98
C TRP A 707 -9.23 14.18 13.18
N TYR A 708 -9.94 14.38 12.06
CA TYR A 708 -9.73 15.56 11.23
C TYR A 708 -10.08 16.86 11.95
N HIS A 709 -11.18 16.91 12.67
CA HIS A 709 -11.56 18.11 13.42
C HIS A 709 -10.51 18.43 14.48
N THR A 710 -10.08 17.43 15.27
CA THR A 710 -9.03 17.63 16.28
C THR A 710 -7.74 18.15 15.68
N VAL A 711 -7.30 17.59 14.52
CA VAL A 711 -6.10 18.05 13.83
C VAL A 711 -6.26 19.49 13.30
N LEU A 712 -7.39 19.79 12.66
CA LEU A 712 -7.66 21.13 12.13
C LEU A 712 -7.78 22.17 13.25
N ASP A 713 -8.44 21.85 14.34
CA ASP A 713 -8.58 22.76 15.50
C ASP A 713 -7.21 23.04 16.13
N TRP A 714 -6.36 22.00 16.28
CA TRP A 714 -4.99 22.15 16.76
C TRP A 714 -4.15 23.07 15.86
N VAL A 715 -4.20 22.83 14.56
CA VAL A 715 -3.47 23.65 13.57
C VAL A 715 -4.02 25.09 13.54
N ASP A 716 -5.34 25.27 13.62
CA ASP A 716 -6.00 26.58 13.66
C ASP A 716 -5.58 27.38 14.89
N GLU A 717 -5.52 26.74 16.05
CA GLU A 717 -5.10 27.37 17.29
C GLU A 717 -3.70 27.97 17.20
N HIS A 718 -2.77 27.27 16.57
CA HIS A 718 -1.36 27.66 16.52
C HIS A 718 -1.00 28.55 15.30
N LEU A 719 -1.79 28.51 14.22
CA LEU A 719 -1.50 29.28 13.01
C LEU A 719 -2.36 30.54 12.80
N LYS A 720 -3.59 30.57 13.37
CA LYS A 720 -4.52 31.69 13.19
C LYS A 720 -4.48 32.71 14.33
N LYS A 721 -4.03 32.33 15.53
CA LYS A 721 -3.83 33.27 16.65
C LYS A 721 -2.65 34.20 16.34
N SER A 722 -2.88 35.52 16.43
CA SER A 722 -1.81 36.54 16.28
C SER A 722 -0.84 36.45 17.46
N PRO A 723 0.48 36.66 17.28
CA PRO A 723 1.47 36.61 18.37
C PRO A 723 1.21 37.56 19.57
N ALA A 724 0.30 38.51 19.43
CA ALA A 724 0.00 39.52 20.44
C ALA A 724 -0.83 39.02 21.65
N ALA A 725 -1.29 37.75 21.64
CA ALA A 725 -2.13 37.22 22.73
C ALA A 725 -1.38 36.33 23.75
N ALA A 726 -0.09 36.06 23.55
CA ALA A 726 0.70 35.12 24.37
C ALA A 726 1.41 35.74 25.60
N GLU A 727 1.33 37.05 25.81
CA GLU A 727 2.08 37.72 26.91
C GLU A 727 1.35 37.89 28.21
N HIS A 728 0.13 37.37 28.40
CA HIS A 728 -0.64 37.60 29.65
C HIS A 728 -1.25 36.32 30.23
N SER A 729 -0.48 35.26 30.39
CA SER A 729 -0.79 34.22 31.39
C SER A 729 0.48 33.83 32.15
N GLY A 730 1.03 34.83 32.83
CA GLY A 730 2.01 34.61 33.89
C GLY A 730 1.27 34.23 35.15
N ALA A 731 1.63 33.11 35.66
CA ALA A 731 1.52 32.45 36.96
C ALA A 731 0.69 33.09 38.10
N PRO A 732 0.23 32.33 39.11
CA PRO A 732 1.14 32.04 40.21
C PRO A 732 1.57 30.59 40.33
#